data_12a7cd7d4bf8f0fcb70e84d12adaf589
#
_entry.id   12a7cd7d4bf8f0fcb70e84d12adaf589
#
_cell.length_a   1.000
_cell.length_b   1.000
_cell.length_c   1.000
_cell.angle_alpha   90.00
_cell.angle_beta   90.00
_cell.angle_gamma   90.00
#
_symmetry.space_group_name_H-M   'P 1'
#
loop_
_entity.id
_entity.type
_entity.pdbx_description
1 polymer ?
#
loop_
_entity_poly.entity_id
_entity_poly.type
_entity_poly.pdbx_seq_one_letter_code
_entity_poly.pdbx_strand_id
1 'polypeptide(L)'
;MKLVLAEKPSVAKTIASFLGAKTRQDGYFEGNDYIITYAVGHLVSLYDMKDYDKDKYSGSWKMNNFPFVPEDKFKFKIDSSKTKQFNTVKKLLNRKDVEYVINATDNDREGELIAFLIFLLAKNKKPVKRILVNEWTPEDITRGIKNLKDEDEMRNLQAAGYTRLITDWLIGINFTSVATLKYGNGKLLNIGRVILPTVKLVYDRDMEILNFVPKTYYEIEGHFKAEAGEYKGKYVKGKESKFDTLEDANKIIASITSETGKILDKKVTMSKEYAPKLFSLTSLQGYITSKYSNFTSDKVLNVCQSLYEGNGKGGYITYPRTDSIFLEESLASKASQTLDKLKVGLEYENKIKFSKTKRVFDSSKVDSHSAIIPTYIIPKSLSKDEQLVYDAIKDRFVANFMPPAEYENTEIKTEVDNCTFLTKGKVLKSKGYLEVYNKEEKNDLLPLVNKDDVVDVLEIKPLTKQTTPPKPYTEDTLLKAMKNCGKNVPEEDTTVLSGYSIGTSATRADVLKKISQVGYVKKKGKSYSITDLGKNLVEIFPVKDLFDVDYTGKLEKSLSDIQKGKYTRKEYLTNIISFIYQNVNIIKQDASKNINTEAYTFDSKTKKFTKTKEKKQKKDVTNAEKEVAISKDSNNKKEVKNDDENPSLGKCPVCQGDVLEFDKGFACKNHKE
;
A
#
# COMPACT_ATOMS: atom_id res chain seq x y z
N MET A 1 29.01 -9.19 31.11
CA MET A 1 27.61 -8.84 30.75
C MET A 1 27.42 -8.83 29.22
N LYS A 2 26.20 -9.10 28.76
CA LYS A 2 25.82 -9.10 27.34
C LYS A 2 24.95 -7.87 27.08
N LEU A 3 25.34 -7.05 26.09
CA LEU A 3 24.56 -5.87 25.71
C LEU A 3 23.64 -6.20 24.55
N VAL A 4 22.33 -6.00 24.70
CA VAL A 4 21.32 -6.20 23.66
C VAL A 4 20.87 -4.84 23.14
N LEU A 5 20.93 -4.62 21.84
CA LEU A 5 20.40 -3.43 21.15
C LEU A 5 19.12 -3.79 20.41
N ALA A 6 17.97 -3.40 20.92
CA ALA A 6 16.69 -3.51 20.26
C ALA A 6 16.42 -2.28 19.36
N GLU A 7 15.49 -2.40 18.39
CA GLU A 7 15.13 -1.28 17.53
C GLU A 7 14.26 -0.24 18.23
N LYS A 8 13.43 -0.68 19.19
CA LYS A 8 12.41 0.15 19.86
C LYS A 8 12.32 -0.12 21.34
N PRO A 9 11.87 0.87 22.14
CA PRO A 9 11.73 0.73 23.60
C PRO A 9 10.79 -0.41 24.01
N SER A 10 9.71 -0.66 23.27
CA SER A 10 8.74 -1.72 23.51
C SER A 10 9.36 -3.11 23.40
N VAL A 11 10.14 -3.34 22.33
CA VAL A 11 10.88 -4.59 22.10
C VAL A 11 11.94 -4.79 23.18
N ALA A 12 12.69 -3.73 23.53
CA ALA A 12 13.66 -3.78 24.62
C ALA A 12 13.01 -4.19 25.95
N LYS A 13 11.84 -3.64 26.27
CA LYS A 13 11.08 -4.00 27.48
C LYS A 13 10.64 -5.47 27.45
N THR A 14 10.20 -5.97 26.29
CA THR A 14 9.80 -7.38 26.12
C THR A 14 11.01 -8.30 26.35
N ILE A 15 12.14 -8.03 25.69
CA ILE A 15 13.38 -8.81 25.85
C ILE A 15 13.86 -8.74 27.31
N ALA A 16 13.86 -7.56 27.93
CA ALA A 16 14.26 -7.37 29.32
C ALA A 16 13.42 -8.20 30.30
N SER A 17 12.10 -8.21 30.07
CA SER A 17 11.18 -9.00 30.89
C SER A 17 11.51 -10.51 30.85
N PHE A 18 11.79 -11.03 29.64
CA PHE A 18 12.05 -12.46 29.45
C PHE A 18 13.47 -12.88 29.87
N LEU A 19 14.45 -12.00 29.69
CA LEU A 19 15.82 -12.27 30.13
C LEU A 19 16.08 -11.93 31.62
N GLY A 20 15.10 -11.40 32.33
CA GLY A 20 15.21 -11.08 33.75
C GLY A 20 15.97 -9.80 34.07
N ALA A 21 16.18 -8.91 33.12
CA ALA A 21 16.79 -7.59 33.31
C ALA A 21 15.77 -6.60 33.90
N LYS A 22 15.51 -6.67 35.19
CA LYS A 22 14.37 -6.00 35.84
C LYS A 22 14.65 -4.55 36.26
N THR A 23 15.93 -4.13 36.38
CA THR A 23 16.30 -2.77 36.81
C THR A 23 16.17 -1.80 35.62
N ARG A 24 15.19 -0.91 35.70
CA ARG A 24 14.99 0.13 34.67
C ARG A 24 15.91 1.31 34.93
N GLN A 25 16.63 1.71 33.91
CA GLN A 25 17.50 2.89 33.87
C GLN A 25 17.03 3.86 32.77
N ASP A 26 17.62 5.04 32.69
CA ASP A 26 17.34 6.00 31.63
C ASP A 26 17.95 5.51 30.29
N GLY A 27 17.09 5.03 29.40
CA GLY A 27 17.47 4.52 28.08
C GLY A 27 17.84 3.03 28.01
N TYR A 28 17.76 2.25 29.12
CA TYR A 28 18.05 0.82 29.12
C TYR A 28 17.47 0.08 30.33
N PHE A 29 17.57 -1.26 30.31
CA PHE A 29 17.25 -2.18 31.41
C PHE A 29 18.50 -3.00 31.76
N GLU A 30 18.71 -3.35 33.03
CA GLU A 30 19.87 -4.10 33.46
C GLU A 30 19.47 -5.18 34.48
N GLY A 31 20.14 -6.33 34.47
CA GLY A 31 19.98 -7.43 35.40
C GLY A 31 20.22 -8.78 34.73
N ASN A 32 20.44 -9.84 35.55
CA ASN A 32 20.65 -11.20 35.10
C ASN A 32 21.69 -11.34 33.96
N ASP A 33 22.84 -10.67 34.10
CA ASP A 33 23.96 -10.66 33.15
C ASP A 33 23.67 -10.00 31.79
N TYR A 34 22.53 -9.27 31.68
CA TYR A 34 22.14 -8.55 30.48
C TYR A 34 21.94 -7.08 30.74
N ILE A 35 22.30 -6.30 29.73
CA ILE A 35 21.93 -4.88 29.56
C ILE A 35 21.13 -4.80 28.27
N ILE A 36 19.89 -4.32 28.32
CA ILE A 36 19.04 -4.20 27.16
C ILE A 36 18.74 -2.74 26.90
N THR A 37 19.30 -2.20 25.81
CA THR A 37 19.05 -0.85 25.33
C THR A 37 18.30 -0.88 24.01
N TYR A 38 17.98 0.30 23.46
CA TYR A 38 17.20 0.42 22.25
C TYR A 38 17.61 1.62 21.40
N ALA A 39 17.33 1.53 20.12
CA ALA A 39 17.19 2.67 19.24
C ALA A 39 15.75 3.25 19.33
N VAL A 40 15.52 4.41 18.76
CA VAL A 40 14.17 4.97 18.53
C VAL A 40 14.00 5.18 17.02
N GLY A 41 14.08 4.09 16.27
CA GLY A 41 14.31 4.09 14.84
C GLY A 41 15.75 4.59 14.53
N HIS A 42 15.96 5.21 13.37
CA HIS A 42 17.28 5.74 13.01
C HIS A 42 17.77 6.80 13.99
N LEU A 43 18.88 6.53 14.68
CA LEU A 43 19.61 7.51 15.52
C LEU A 43 20.65 8.28 14.71
N VAL A 44 20.95 7.79 13.52
CA VAL A 44 22.03 8.26 12.64
C VAL A 44 21.44 8.55 11.27
N SER A 45 21.86 9.64 10.66
CA SER A 45 21.50 10.04 9.31
C SER A 45 22.74 10.35 8.47
N LEU A 46 22.59 10.35 7.14
CA LEU A 46 23.63 10.87 6.25
C LEU A 46 23.85 12.37 6.50
N TYR A 47 25.06 12.82 6.21
CA TYR A 47 25.34 14.25 6.08
C TYR A 47 24.44 14.85 4.99
N ASP A 48 23.99 16.08 5.20
CA ASP A 48 23.44 16.93 4.14
C ASP A 48 24.60 17.62 3.38
N MET A 49 24.36 18.17 2.19
CA MET A 49 25.38 18.87 1.40
C MET A 49 26.14 19.90 2.23
N LYS A 50 25.44 20.72 3.01
CA LYS A 50 26.05 21.74 3.91
C LYS A 50 26.97 21.18 5.00
N ASP A 51 26.83 19.90 5.34
CA ASP A 51 27.68 19.25 6.34
C ASP A 51 29.04 18.82 5.73
N TYR A 52 29.11 18.72 4.38
CA TYR A 52 30.37 18.46 3.66
C TYR A 52 31.20 19.74 3.46
N ASP A 53 30.54 20.83 3.03
CA ASP A 53 31.14 22.14 2.84
C ASP A 53 30.06 23.20 3.12
N LYS A 54 30.23 23.88 4.29
CA LYS A 54 29.28 24.86 4.76
C LYS A 54 29.33 26.14 3.92
N ASP A 55 30.50 26.53 3.46
CA ASP A 55 30.66 27.79 2.71
C ASP A 55 30.09 27.66 1.30
N LYS A 56 30.26 26.51 0.68
CA LYS A 56 29.78 26.23 -0.68
C LYS A 56 28.28 25.89 -0.74
N TYR A 57 27.77 25.21 0.28
CA TYR A 57 26.41 24.61 0.21
C TYR A 57 25.43 25.18 1.23
N SER A 58 25.79 26.23 1.99
CA SER A 58 24.81 26.94 2.82
C SER A 58 23.88 27.83 1.99
N GLY A 59 22.65 28.03 2.49
CA GLY A 59 21.65 28.87 1.83
C GLY A 59 20.80 28.10 0.79
N SER A 60 20.34 28.83 -0.22
CA SER A 60 19.51 28.25 -1.28
C SER A 60 20.34 27.41 -2.25
N TRP A 61 19.73 26.35 -2.79
CA TRP A 61 20.37 25.55 -3.82
C TRP A 61 20.76 26.39 -5.05
N LYS A 62 21.90 26.07 -5.65
CA LYS A 62 22.37 26.66 -6.91
C LYS A 62 22.61 25.57 -7.93
N MET A 63 22.21 25.77 -9.18
CA MET A 63 22.32 24.77 -10.25
C MET A 63 23.74 24.24 -10.44
N ASN A 64 24.74 25.12 -10.26
CA ASN A 64 26.16 24.76 -10.41
C ASN A 64 26.69 23.83 -9.32
N ASN A 65 25.94 23.64 -8.22
CA ASN A 65 26.32 22.72 -7.14
C ASN A 65 25.96 21.26 -7.45
N PHE A 66 25.33 21.01 -8.58
CA PHE A 66 24.91 19.67 -9.00
C PHE A 66 25.58 19.25 -10.31
N PRO A 67 25.85 17.95 -10.57
CA PRO A 67 25.56 16.83 -9.66
C PRO A 67 26.41 16.89 -8.39
N PHE A 68 25.82 16.57 -7.25
CA PHE A 68 26.49 16.45 -5.98
C PHE A 68 26.73 14.97 -5.64
N VAL A 69 27.99 14.60 -5.59
CA VAL A 69 28.47 13.30 -5.10
C VAL A 69 29.66 13.60 -4.19
N PRO A 70 29.67 13.13 -2.94
CA PRO A 70 30.82 13.31 -2.06
C PRO A 70 32.09 12.75 -2.69
N GLU A 71 33.19 13.54 -2.69
CA GLU A 71 34.49 13.16 -3.27
C GLU A 71 35.14 12.01 -2.50
N ASP A 72 34.99 12.06 -1.17
CA ASP A 72 35.58 11.06 -0.27
C ASP A 72 34.59 9.92 0.02
N LYS A 73 34.34 9.70 1.32
CA LYS A 73 33.40 8.71 1.83
C LYS A 73 32.09 9.37 2.21
N PHE A 74 31.00 8.63 2.09
CA PHE A 74 29.73 9.06 2.68
C PHE A 74 29.87 9.18 4.19
N LYS A 75 29.51 10.36 4.73
CA LYS A 75 29.63 10.70 6.14
C LYS A 75 28.26 10.68 6.81
N PHE A 76 28.28 10.39 8.09
CA PHE A 76 27.06 10.23 8.90
C PHE A 76 27.14 11.14 10.13
N LYS A 77 25.96 11.55 10.61
CA LYS A 77 25.79 12.36 11.82
C LYS A 77 24.71 11.80 12.71
N ILE A 78 24.80 12.11 13.99
CA ILE A 78 23.75 11.79 14.96
C ILE A 78 22.58 12.74 14.69
N ASP A 79 21.35 12.21 14.69
CA ASP A 79 20.15 13.03 14.69
C ASP A 79 20.12 13.84 16.00
N SER A 80 20.10 15.17 15.87
CA SER A 80 20.17 16.08 17.03
C SER A 80 19.05 15.84 18.04
N SER A 81 17.87 15.46 17.59
CA SER A 81 16.72 15.13 18.45
C SER A 81 16.90 13.82 19.24
N LYS A 82 17.85 12.96 18.85
CA LYS A 82 18.08 11.62 19.40
C LYS A 82 19.45 11.46 20.07
N THR A 83 20.18 12.55 20.21
CA THR A 83 21.54 12.56 20.76
C THR A 83 21.63 11.94 22.15
N LYS A 84 20.62 12.15 23.01
CA LYS A 84 20.58 11.56 24.36
C LYS A 84 20.63 10.05 24.30
N GLN A 85 19.76 9.44 23.52
CA GLN A 85 19.69 7.97 23.40
C GLN A 85 20.94 7.40 22.72
N PHE A 86 21.46 8.06 21.67
CA PHE A 86 22.71 7.64 21.05
C PHE A 86 23.86 7.64 22.05
N ASN A 87 24.00 8.67 22.88
CA ASN A 87 25.04 8.75 23.91
C ASN A 87 24.88 7.67 24.98
N THR A 88 23.64 7.33 25.37
CA THR A 88 23.38 6.19 26.27
C THR A 88 23.89 4.88 25.65
N VAL A 89 23.51 4.57 24.39
CA VAL A 89 24.00 3.37 23.70
C VAL A 89 25.52 3.37 23.60
N LYS A 90 26.14 4.50 23.20
CA LYS A 90 27.60 4.62 23.12
C LYS A 90 28.29 4.39 24.46
N LYS A 91 27.75 4.93 25.58
CA LYS A 91 28.26 4.70 26.92
C LYS A 91 28.23 3.22 27.28
N LEU A 92 27.12 2.54 26.98
CA LEU A 92 26.96 1.11 27.28
C LEU A 92 27.90 0.24 26.43
N LEU A 93 28.12 0.54 25.16
CA LEU A 93 29.08 -0.14 24.28
C LEU A 93 30.52 -0.03 24.81
N ASN A 94 30.87 1.06 25.51
CA ASN A 94 32.19 1.28 26.06
C ASN A 94 32.37 0.75 27.49
N ARG A 95 31.38 0.11 28.12
CA ARG A 95 31.50 -0.52 29.43
C ARG A 95 32.52 -1.66 29.39
N LYS A 96 33.39 -1.73 30.39
CA LYS A 96 34.44 -2.75 30.48
C LYS A 96 33.89 -4.14 30.72
N ASP A 97 32.78 -4.24 31.45
CA ASP A 97 32.10 -5.48 31.82
C ASP A 97 31.20 -6.04 30.70
N VAL A 98 31.03 -5.33 29.59
CA VAL A 98 30.34 -5.85 28.40
C VAL A 98 31.31 -6.68 27.57
N GLU A 99 31.00 -7.94 27.36
CA GLU A 99 31.80 -8.90 26.60
C GLU A 99 31.52 -8.81 25.10
N TYR A 100 30.24 -8.82 24.73
CA TYR A 100 29.78 -8.69 23.32
C TYR A 100 28.42 -8.04 23.24
N VAL A 101 28.05 -7.65 22.04
CA VAL A 101 26.78 -6.99 21.72
C VAL A 101 25.88 -7.93 20.93
N ILE A 102 24.61 -7.99 21.28
CA ILE A 102 23.57 -8.71 20.54
C ILE A 102 22.75 -7.66 19.78
N ASN A 103 22.83 -7.67 18.46
CA ASN A 103 21.94 -6.90 17.60
C ASN A 103 20.58 -7.59 17.55
N ALA A 104 19.57 -6.96 18.16
CA ALA A 104 18.17 -7.41 18.25
C ALA A 104 17.21 -6.39 17.59
N THR A 105 17.66 -5.72 16.55
CA THR A 105 16.80 -4.89 15.68
C THR A 105 15.90 -5.78 14.82
N ASP A 106 14.93 -5.20 14.14
CA ASP A 106 14.01 -5.94 13.26
C ASP A 106 14.79 -6.78 12.21
N ASN A 107 14.24 -7.93 11.84
CA ASN A 107 14.94 -8.89 10.99
C ASN A 107 14.78 -8.54 9.50
N ASP A 108 15.17 -7.31 9.14
CA ASP A 108 15.18 -6.84 7.76
C ASP A 108 16.42 -5.97 7.47
N ARG A 109 16.55 -5.50 6.20
CA ARG A 109 17.65 -4.63 5.76
C ARG A 109 17.71 -3.32 6.53
N GLU A 110 16.55 -2.80 6.96
CA GLU A 110 16.44 -1.53 7.66
C GLU A 110 16.93 -1.66 9.12
N GLY A 111 16.46 -2.70 9.83
CA GLY A 111 16.90 -2.97 11.19
C GLY A 111 18.40 -3.23 11.27
N GLU A 112 18.94 -4.01 10.32
CA GLU A 112 20.38 -4.26 10.25
C GLU A 112 21.18 -2.97 9.99
N LEU A 113 20.68 -2.10 9.11
CA LEU A 113 21.29 -0.81 8.82
C LEU A 113 21.28 0.13 10.04
N ILE A 114 20.17 0.18 10.80
CA ILE A 114 20.07 0.98 12.03
C ILE A 114 21.18 0.60 13.01
N ALA A 115 21.32 -0.69 13.29
CA ALA A 115 22.35 -1.18 14.21
C ALA A 115 23.76 -0.90 13.68
N PHE A 116 24.04 -1.22 12.42
CA PHE A 116 25.32 -0.98 11.77
C PHE A 116 25.76 0.48 11.87
N LEU A 117 24.89 1.44 11.57
CA LEU A 117 25.22 2.86 11.63
C LEU A 117 25.47 3.35 13.07
N ILE A 118 24.74 2.81 14.06
CA ILE A 118 24.97 3.10 15.47
C ILE A 118 26.33 2.59 15.89
N PHE A 119 26.69 1.35 15.57
CA PHE A 119 27.99 0.77 15.90
C PHE A 119 29.14 1.50 15.23
N LEU A 120 28.97 1.90 13.97
CA LEU A 120 29.93 2.67 13.21
C LEU A 120 30.24 4.03 13.88
N LEU A 121 29.20 4.82 14.22
CA LEU A 121 29.39 6.14 14.83
C LEU A 121 29.81 6.07 16.31
N ALA A 122 29.35 5.06 17.02
CA ALA A 122 29.79 4.80 18.40
C ALA A 122 31.26 4.33 18.45
N LYS A 123 31.85 3.95 17.31
CA LYS A 123 33.19 3.32 17.19
C LYS A 123 33.25 2.03 18.02
N ASN A 124 32.22 1.18 17.89
CA ASN A 124 32.17 -0.07 18.63
C ASN A 124 33.38 -0.94 18.33
N LYS A 125 33.97 -1.51 19.40
CA LYS A 125 35.11 -2.46 19.33
C LYS A 125 34.74 -3.83 19.87
N LYS A 126 33.52 -4.00 20.38
CA LYS A 126 33.04 -5.27 20.93
C LYS A 126 32.59 -6.19 19.79
N PRO A 127 32.78 -7.50 19.94
CA PRO A 127 32.16 -8.45 19.01
C PRO A 127 30.66 -8.25 18.93
N VAL A 128 30.11 -8.34 17.73
CA VAL A 128 28.66 -8.23 17.50
C VAL A 128 28.12 -9.58 17.07
N LYS A 129 27.01 -9.94 17.66
CA LYS A 129 26.24 -11.13 17.28
C LYS A 129 24.81 -10.73 16.92
N ARG A 130 24.16 -11.47 16.05
CA ARG A 130 22.81 -11.20 15.58
C ARG A 130 21.82 -12.23 16.10
N ILE A 131 20.75 -11.76 16.74
CA ILE A 131 19.58 -12.59 17.00
C ILE A 131 18.57 -12.45 15.84
N LEU A 132 18.13 -13.58 15.29
CA LEU A 132 17.11 -13.64 14.25
C LEU A 132 15.85 -14.26 14.81
N VAL A 133 14.80 -13.45 14.96
CA VAL A 133 13.48 -13.86 15.45
C VAL A 133 12.38 -13.28 14.56
N ASN A 134 11.33 -14.05 14.32
CA ASN A 134 10.13 -13.61 13.62
C ASN A 134 9.01 -13.18 14.58
N GLU A 135 9.15 -13.53 15.86
CA GLU A 135 8.19 -13.26 16.94
C GLU A 135 8.94 -12.93 18.23
N TRP A 136 8.42 -11.97 18.99
CA TRP A 136 8.96 -11.64 20.32
C TRP A 136 8.25 -12.47 21.41
N THR A 137 8.35 -13.78 21.30
CA THR A 137 7.86 -14.74 22.29
C THR A 137 9.00 -15.27 23.18
N PRO A 138 8.73 -15.75 24.41
CA PRO A 138 9.78 -16.30 25.29
C PRO A 138 10.57 -17.42 24.65
N GLU A 139 9.90 -18.32 23.93
CA GLU A 139 10.51 -19.46 23.24
C GLU A 139 11.43 -19.00 22.11
N ASP A 140 10.99 -18.01 21.30
CA ASP A 140 11.79 -17.51 20.19
C ASP A 140 12.98 -16.71 20.67
N ILE A 141 12.83 -15.89 21.70
CA ILE A 141 13.95 -15.18 22.33
C ILE A 141 14.95 -16.19 22.87
N THR A 142 14.49 -17.24 23.59
CA THR A 142 15.38 -18.28 24.13
C THR A 142 16.09 -19.03 23.03
N ARG A 143 15.38 -19.42 21.97
CA ARG A 143 15.95 -20.09 20.81
C ARG A 143 16.94 -19.18 20.08
N GLY A 144 16.58 -17.91 19.87
CA GLY A 144 17.42 -16.92 19.19
C GLY A 144 18.74 -16.65 19.93
N ILE A 145 18.70 -16.54 21.26
CA ILE A 145 19.89 -16.38 22.11
C ILE A 145 20.81 -17.60 22.03
N LYS A 146 20.26 -18.81 21.91
CA LYS A 146 21.05 -20.05 21.74
C LYS A 146 21.67 -20.16 20.34
N ASN A 147 21.10 -19.52 19.34
CA ASN A 147 21.48 -19.63 17.93
C ASN A 147 21.91 -18.29 17.34
N LEU A 148 22.66 -17.49 18.11
CA LEU A 148 23.18 -16.21 17.63
C LEU A 148 24.07 -16.39 16.39
N LYS A 149 23.88 -15.54 15.40
CA LYS A 149 24.70 -15.46 14.19
C LYS A 149 25.85 -14.50 14.40
N ASP A 150 26.97 -14.75 13.74
CA ASP A 150 28.08 -13.82 13.73
C ASP A 150 27.82 -12.64 12.77
N GLU A 151 28.43 -11.49 13.05
CA GLU A 151 28.28 -10.28 12.24
C GLU A 151 28.69 -10.51 10.78
N ASP A 152 29.68 -11.37 10.55
CA ASP A 152 30.15 -11.72 9.19
C ASP A 152 29.08 -12.34 8.32
N GLU A 153 28.16 -13.09 8.91
CA GLU A 153 27.01 -13.67 8.21
C GLU A 153 26.02 -12.58 7.74
N MET A 154 26.06 -11.39 8.36
CA MET A 154 25.16 -10.27 8.07
C MET A 154 25.76 -9.25 7.08
N ARG A 155 27.02 -9.38 6.68
CA ARG A 155 27.72 -8.41 5.82
C ARG A 155 26.98 -8.07 4.53
N ASN A 156 26.41 -9.06 3.86
CA ASN A 156 25.68 -8.84 2.62
C ASN A 156 24.35 -8.10 2.87
N LEU A 157 23.67 -8.38 3.97
CA LEU A 157 22.45 -7.69 4.38
C LEU A 157 22.76 -6.21 4.71
N GLN A 158 23.84 -5.96 5.45
CA GLN A 158 24.35 -4.61 5.75
C GLN A 158 24.70 -3.86 4.46
N ALA A 159 25.43 -4.53 3.54
CA ALA A 159 25.81 -3.95 2.26
C ALA A 159 24.58 -3.56 1.43
N ALA A 160 23.53 -4.38 1.38
CA ALA A 160 22.31 -4.08 0.66
C ALA A 160 21.55 -2.90 1.29
N GLY A 161 21.42 -2.86 2.61
CA GLY A 161 20.78 -1.76 3.35
C GLY A 161 21.54 -0.44 3.15
N TYR A 162 22.85 -0.46 3.31
CA TYR A 162 23.72 0.70 3.09
C TYR A 162 23.64 1.21 1.63
N THR A 163 23.72 0.31 0.65
CA THR A 163 23.64 0.67 -0.77
C THR A 163 22.32 1.33 -1.10
N ARG A 164 21.21 0.80 -0.57
CA ARG A 164 19.89 1.40 -0.73
C ARG A 164 19.82 2.80 -0.15
N LEU A 165 20.28 3.00 1.09
CA LEU A 165 20.30 4.31 1.74
C LEU A 165 21.06 5.35 0.90
N ILE A 166 22.26 5.01 0.43
CA ILE A 166 23.08 5.89 -0.41
C ILE A 166 22.40 6.20 -1.74
N THR A 167 21.82 5.20 -2.39
CA THR A 167 21.12 5.36 -3.67
C THR A 167 19.94 6.29 -3.54
N ASP A 168 19.07 6.05 -2.54
CA ASP A 168 17.88 6.87 -2.31
C ASP A 168 18.25 8.31 -1.98
N TRP A 169 19.33 8.51 -1.21
CA TRP A 169 19.84 9.84 -0.90
C TRP A 169 20.44 10.55 -2.12
N LEU A 170 21.31 9.87 -2.90
CA LEU A 170 21.93 10.45 -4.10
C LEU A 170 20.87 10.85 -5.15
N ILE A 171 19.93 9.97 -5.44
CA ILE A 171 18.83 10.27 -6.37
C ILE A 171 17.97 11.41 -5.83
N GLY A 172 17.62 11.35 -4.54
CA GLY A 172 16.79 12.35 -3.90
C GLY A 172 17.42 13.74 -3.92
N ILE A 173 18.66 13.90 -3.43
CA ILE A 173 19.29 15.21 -3.32
C ILE A 173 19.58 15.82 -4.71
N ASN A 174 20.07 15.04 -5.67
CA ASN A 174 20.38 15.54 -6.98
C ASN A 174 19.14 15.90 -7.78
N PHE A 175 18.25 14.93 -8.01
CA PHE A 175 17.10 15.17 -8.90
C PHE A 175 16.02 16.05 -8.26
N THR A 176 15.77 15.97 -6.96
CA THR A 176 14.85 16.90 -6.28
C THR A 176 15.34 18.34 -6.39
N SER A 177 16.64 18.57 -6.16
CA SER A 177 17.19 19.93 -6.20
C SER A 177 17.17 20.51 -7.60
N VAL A 178 17.69 19.78 -8.60
CA VAL A 178 17.74 20.30 -9.97
C VAL A 178 16.34 20.43 -10.60
N ALA A 179 15.43 19.49 -10.31
CA ALA A 179 14.03 19.60 -10.76
C ALA A 179 13.32 20.80 -10.13
N THR A 180 13.54 21.04 -8.84
CA THR A 180 12.98 22.19 -8.12
C THR A 180 13.50 23.51 -8.70
N LEU A 181 14.83 23.61 -8.93
CA LEU A 181 15.45 24.80 -9.49
C LEU A 181 15.01 25.07 -10.94
N LYS A 182 14.85 24.01 -11.73
CA LYS A 182 14.56 24.15 -13.18
C LYS A 182 13.06 24.32 -13.46
N TYR A 183 12.21 23.53 -12.81
CA TYR A 183 10.81 23.38 -13.16
C TYR A 183 9.83 23.73 -12.03
N GLY A 184 10.34 23.99 -10.83
CA GLY A 184 9.51 24.08 -9.63
C GLY A 184 8.75 25.39 -9.49
N ASN A 185 9.20 26.49 -10.14
CA ASN A 185 8.61 27.82 -10.01
C ASN A 185 8.32 28.18 -8.53
N GLY A 186 9.32 27.99 -7.66
CA GLY A 186 9.22 28.21 -6.22
C GLY A 186 8.63 27.05 -5.39
N LYS A 187 8.09 26.01 -6.03
CA LYS A 187 7.57 24.82 -5.35
C LYS A 187 8.60 23.68 -5.34
N LEU A 188 8.75 23.03 -4.20
CA LEU A 188 9.60 21.83 -4.09
C LEU A 188 9.00 20.66 -4.91
N LEU A 189 9.80 20.13 -5.82
CA LEU A 189 9.47 18.94 -6.61
C LEU A 189 10.24 17.74 -6.07
N ASN A 190 9.56 16.88 -5.33
CA ASN A 190 10.16 15.67 -4.76
C ASN A 190 10.36 14.60 -5.84
N ILE A 191 11.61 14.29 -6.15
CA ILE A 191 11.99 13.25 -7.10
C ILE A 191 12.60 12.07 -6.34
N GLY A 192 12.17 10.85 -6.67
CA GLY A 192 12.69 9.64 -6.04
C GLY A 192 12.30 8.40 -6.85
N ARG A 193 13.17 7.38 -6.81
CA ARG A 193 13.04 6.15 -7.61
C ARG A 193 11.79 5.31 -7.30
N VAL A 194 11.14 5.52 -6.17
CA VAL A 194 9.87 4.85 -5.81
C VAL A 194 8.68 5.79 -6.02
N ILE A 195 8.88 7.09 -5.82
CA ILE A 195 7.85 8.12 -5.97
C ILE A 195 7.39 8.20 -7.42
N LEU A 196 8.32 8.39 -8.36
CA LEU A 196 7.98 8.67 -9.76
C LEU A 196 7.26 7.50 -10.46
N PRO A 197 7.70 6.23 -10.35
CA PRO A 197 6.96 5.13 -10.98
C PRO A 197 5.58 4.93 -10.35
N THR A 198 5.41 5.23 -9.04
CA THR A 198 4.10 5.19 -8.40
C THR A 198 3.16 6.28 -8.96
N VAL A 199 3.67 7.50 -9.17
CA VAL A 199 2.91 8.57 -9.84
C VAL A 199 2.56 8.19 -11.27
N LYS A 200 3.50 7.56 -11.99
CA LYS A 200 3.29 7.08 -13.37
C LYS A 200 2.18 6.02 -13.45
N LEU A 201 2.12 5.08 -12.52
CA LEU A 201 1.03 4.10 -12.48
C LEU A 201 -0.34 4.78 -12.40
N VAL A 202 -0.48 5.80 -11.54
CA VAL A 202 -1.75 6.55 -11.41
C VAL A 202 -2.04 7.35 -12.69
N TYR A 203 -1.02 8.02 -13.25
CA TYR A 203 -1.14 8.76 -14.51
C TYR A 203 -1.61 7.85 -15.65
N ASP A 204 -0.97 6.71 -15.87
CA ASP A 204 -1.32 5.81 -16.95
C ASP A 204 -2.75 5.29 -16.82
N ARG A 205 -3.17 4.95 -15.60
CA ARG A 205 -4.55 4.50 -15.34
C ARG A 205 -5.56 5.61 -15.63
N ASP A 206 -5.28 6.84 -15.22
CA ASP A 206 -6.19 7.96 -15.49
C ASP A 206 -6.24 8.29 -16.99
N MET A 207 -5.11 8.19 -17.71
CA MET A 207 -5.09 8.36 -19.17
C MET A 207 -5.80 7.22 -19.90
N GLU A 208 -5.66 5.98 -19.43
CA GLU A 208 -6.41 4.83 -19.94
C GLU A 208 -7.93 5.03 -19.79
N ILE A 209 -8.36 5.55 -18.64
CA ILE A 209 -9.78 5.86 -18.39
C ILE A 209 -10.25 7.03 -19.25
N LEU A 210 -9.45 8.10 -19.34
CA LEU A 210 -9.80 9.31 -20.09
C LEU A 210 -9.92 9.04 -21.59
N ASN A 211 -9.00 8.23 -22.15
CA ASN A 211 -8.96 7.91 -23.58
C ASN A 211 -9.80 6.68 -23.92
N PHE A 212 -10.50 6.09 -22.95
CA PHE A 212 -11.31 4.92 -23.21
C PHE A 212 -12.53 5.25 -24.06
N VAL A 213 -12.64 4.56 -25.17
CA VAL A 213 -13.81 4.64 -26.05
C VAL A 213 -14.68 3.41 -25.83
N PRO A 214 -15.89 3.55 -25.26
CA PRO A 214 -16.79 2.43 -25.09
C PRO A 214 -17.14 1.79 -26.44
N LYS A 215 -16.98 0.48 -26.55
CA LYS A 215 -17.45 -0.29 -27.70
C LYS A 215 -18.77 -0.96 -27.34
N THR A 216 -19.77 -0.73 -28.15
CA THR A 216 -21.06 -1.44 -28.04
C THR A 216 -20.90 -2.85 -28.60
N TYR A 217 -21.49 -3.82 -27.93
CA TYR A 217 -21.60 -5.20 -28.36
C TYR A 217 -22.95 -5.76 -27.93
N TYR A 218 -23.36 -6.85 -28.55
CA TYR A 218 -24.67 -7.45 -28.32
C TYR A 218 -24.52 -8.89 -27.87
N GLU A 219 -25.39 -9.29 -26.95
CA GLU A 219 -25.58 -10.68 -26.52
C GLU A 219 -27.06 -11.05 -26.80
N ILE A 220 -27.37 -12.31 -27.01
CA ILE A 220 -28.76 -12.75 -27.16
C ILE A 220 -29.16 -13.49 -25.88
N GLU A 221 -30.26 -13.10 -25.25
CA GLU A 221 -30.87 -13.72 -24.09
C GLU A 221 -32.17 -14.43 -24.48
N GLY A 222 -32.27 -15.69 -24.18
CA GLY A 222 -33.52 -16.42 -24.24
C GLY A 222 -34.14 -16.52 -22.85
N HIS A 223 -35.47 -16.36 -22.76
CA HIS A 223 -36.27 -16.57 -21.57
C HIS A 223 -37.16 -17.79 -21.80
N PHE A 224 -37.01 -18.78 -20.94
CA PHE A 224 -37.63 -20.10 -21.06
C PHE A 224 -38.49 -20.42 -19.86
N LYS A 225 -39.59 -21.19 -20.10
CA LYS A 225 -40.45 -21.70 -19.06
C LYS A 225 -40.44 -23.23 -19.11
N ALA A 226 -39.92 -23.83 -18.04
CA ALA A 226 -40.07 -25.25 -17.77
C ALA A 226 -41.25 -25.48 -16.83
N GLU A 227 -41.69 -26.74 -16.66
CA GLU A 227 -42.76 -27.11 -15.71
C GLU A 227 -42.46 -26.58 -14.28
N ALA A 228 -41.23 -26.68 -13.83
CA ALA A 228 -40.78 -26.27 -12.48
C ALA A 228 -40.47 -24.78 -12.33
N GLY A 229 -40.57 -23.96 -13.38
CA GLY A 229 -40.29 -22.51 -13.30
C GLY A 229 -39.57 -21.91 -14.51
N GLU A 230 -39.31 -20.64 -14.43
CA GLU A 230 -38.70 -19.85 -15.50
C GLU A 230 -37.20 -19.68 -15.29
N TYR A 231 -36.43 -19.56 -16.39
CA TYR A 231 -35.01 -19.29 -16.35
C TYR A 231 -34.52 -18.57 -17.61
N LYS A 232 -33.34 -17.98 -17.57
CA LYS A 232 -32.76 -17.27 -18.68
C LYS A 232 -31.44 -17.91 -19.11
N GLY A 233 -31.26 -17.99 -20.42
CA GLY A 233 -30.05 -18.52 -21.03
C GLY A 233 -29.43 -17.51 -22.00
N LYS A 234 -28.10 -17.52 -22.11
CA LYS A 234 -27.39 -16.75 -23.13
C LYS A 234 -27.06 -17.63 -24.33
N TYR A 235 -27.33 -17.11 -25.52
CA TYR A 235 -26.89 -17.74 -26.74
C TYR A 235 -25.38 -17.92 -26.77
N VAL A 236 -24.94 -19.10 -27.21
CA VAL A 236 -23.53 -19.44 -27.38
C VAL A 236 -23.30 -20.18 -28.68
N LYS A 237 -22.28 -19.78 -29.44
CA LYS A 237 -21.79 -20.53 -30.60
C LYS A 237 -20.35 -20.97 -30.29
N GLY A 238 -20.23 -22.22 -29.84
CA GLY A 238 -18.94 -22.71 -29.30
C GLY A 238 -18.54 -21.94 -28.01
N LYS A 239 -17.49 -21.12 -28.07
CA LYS A 239 -17.05 -20.25 -26.97
C LYS A 239 -17.48 -18.80 -27.13
N GLU A 240 -18.05 -18.42 -28.25
CA GLU A 240 -18.44 -17.06 -28.57
C GLU A 240 -19.91 -16.80 -28.16
N SER A 241 -20.17 -15.65 -27.57
CA SER A 241 -21.52 -15.23 -27.12
C SER A 241 -21.76 -13.75 -27.38
N LYS A 242 -20.90 -13.09 -28.17
CA LYS A 242 -20.96 -11.64 -28.43
C LYS A 242 -21.02 -11.38 -29.92
N PHE A 243 -21.77 -10.33 -30.28
CA PHE A 243 -21.89 -9.83 -31.63
C PHE A 243 -21.44 -8.37 -31.67
N ASP A 244 -20.73 -7.98 -32.71
CA ASP A 244 -20.26 -6.61 -32.89
C ASP A 244 -21.39 -5.69 -33.39
N THR A 245 -22.38 -6.25 -34.10
CA THR A 245 -23.52 -5.52 -34.66
C THR A 245 -24.86 -6.05 -34.17
N LEU A 246 -25.87 -5.18 -34.06
CA LEU A 246 -27.25 -5.58 -33.75
C LEU A 246 -27.84 -6.40 -34.88
N GLU A 247 -27.45 -6.13 -36.12
CA GLU A 247 -27.92 -6.83 -37.31
C GLU A 247 -27.55 -8.31 -37.26
N ASP A 248 -26.32 -8.66 -36.88
CA ASP A 248 -25.87 -10.04 -36.76
C ASP A 248 -26.61 -10.79 -35.63
N ALA A 249 -26.83 -10.10 -34.49
CA ALA A 249 -27.65 -10.66 -33.42
C ALA A 249 -29.08 -10.90 -33.88
N ASN A 250 -29.69 -9.93 -34.59
CA ASN A 250 -31.07 -10.06 -35.09
C ASN A 250 -31.22 -11.13 -36.19
N LYS A 251 -30.19 -11.38 -37.03
CA LYS A 251 -30.19 -12.48 -37.99
C LYS A 251 -30.35 -13.85 -37.29
N ILE A 252 -29.64 -14.03 -36.18
CA ILE A 252 -29.78 -15.26 -35.38
C ILE A 252 -31.17 -15.33 -34.73
N ILE A 253 -31.67 -14.23 -34.17
CA ILE A 253 -33.00 -14.19 -33.55
C ILE A 253 -34.07 -14.51 -34.59
N ALA A 254 -33.99 -13.94 -35.78
CA ALA A 254 -34.92 -14.16 -36.87
C ALA A 254 -34.89 -15.62 -37.41
N SER A 255 -33.81 -16.35 -37.20
CA SER A 255 -33.72 -17.78 -37.55
C SER A 255 -34.37 -18.69 -36.52
N ILE A 256 -34.81 -18.16 -35.38
CA ILE A 256 -35.49 -18.89 -34.32
C ILE A 256 -36.98 -18.62 -34.45
N THR A 257 -37.72 -19.61 -34.88
CA THR A 257 -39.15 -19.50 -35.13
C THR A 257 -40.00 -20.40 -34.21
N SER A 258 -39.33 -21.33 -33.54
CA SER A 258 -40.00 -22.30 -32.64
C SER A 258 -40.43 -21.65 -31.33
N GLU A 259 -41.67 -21.92 -30.91
CA GLU A 259 -42.19 -21.50 -29.60
C GLU A 259 -41.75 -22.45 -28.48
N THR A 260 -41.05 -23.54 -28.80
CA THR A 260 -40.54 -24.50 -27.85
C THR A 260 -39.06 -24.77 -28.05
N GLY A 261 -38.38 -25.06 -26.96
CA GLY A 261 -37.00 -25.49 -26.95
C GLY A 261 -36.83 -26.85 -26.27
N LYS A 262 -35.69 -27.47 -26.47
CA LYS A 262 -35.33 -28.76 -25.87
C LYS A 262 -34.09 -28.63 -25.00
N ILE A 263 -34.11 -29.28 -23.85
CA ILE A 263 -32.93 -29.37 -23.00
C ILE A 263 -31.94 -30.39 -23.59
N LEU A 264 -30.82 -29.88 -24.17
CA LEU A 264 -29.81 -30.76 -24.74
C LEU A 264 -28.98 -31.48 -23.66
N ASP A 265 -28.66 -30.72 -22.59
CA ASP A 265 -27.77 -31.21 -21.53
C ASP A 265 -28.01 -30.45 -20.24
N LYS A 266 -27.92 -31.15 -19.13
CA LYS A 266 -27.87 -30.60 -17.78
C LYS A 266 -26.71 -31.22 -17.07
N LYS A 267 -25.76 -30.37 -16.72
CA LYS A 267 -24.57 -30.76 -15.98
C LYS A 267 -24.56 -30.16 -14.59
N VAL A 268 -24.47 -31.02 -13.59
CA VAL A 268 -24.32 -30.61 -12.19
C VAL A 268 -22.91 -30.98 -11.72
N THR A 269 -22.18 -30.02 -11.17
CA THR A 269 -20.81 -30.24 -10.69
C THR A 269 -20.63 -29.61 -9.31
N MET A 270 -19.94 -30.34 -8.44
CA MET A 270 -19.52 -29.78 -7.15
C MET A 270 -18.18 -29.08 -7.30
N SER A 271 -18.08 -27.85 -6.79
CA SER A 271 -16.82 -27.12 -6.70
C SER A 271 -16.51 -26.71 -5.27
N LYS A 272 -15.21 -26.62 -4.97
CA LYS A 272 -14.70 -26.22 -3.65
C LYS A 272 -14.00 -24.87 -3.76
N GLU A 273 -14.39 -23.93 -2.91
CA GLU A 273 -13.75 -22.64 -2.75
C GLU A 273 -13.05 -22.60 -1.40
N TYR A 274 -11.74 -22.44 -1.42
CA TYR A 274 -10.92 -22.38 -0.21
C TYR A 274 -10.84 -20.95 0.32
N ALA A 275 -10.59 -20.80 1.62
CA ALA A 275 -10.34 -19.50 2.23
C ALA A 275 -9.26 -18.72 1.47
N PRO A 276 -9.32 -17.40 1.39
CA PRO A 276 -8.22 -16.61 0.86
C PRO A 276 -6.92 -16.90 1.60
N LYS A 277 -5.77 -16.79 0.91
CA LYS A 277 -4.45 -17.01 1.50
C LYS A 277 -4.22 -16.14 2.74
N LEU A 278 -3.26 -16.50 3.57
CA LEU A 278 -2.84 -15.71 4.72
C LEU A 278 -2.43 -14.30 4.28
N PHE A 279 -2.38 -13.37 5.22
CA PHE A 279 -2.05 -12.00 4.89
C PHE A 279 -0.53 -11.77 4.75
N SER A 280 -0.15 -11.16 3.64
CA SER A 280 1.02 -10.28 3.56
C SER A 280 0.62 -8.88 4.05
N LEU A 281 1.59 -7.99 4.31
CA LEU A 281 1.26 -6.61 4.69
C LEU A 281 0.40 -5.93 3.62
N THR A 282 0.78 -6.06 2.34
CA THR A 282 0.02 -5.46 1.23
C THR A 282 -1.43 -5.94 1.18
N SER A 283 -1.67 -7.26 1.30
CA SER A 283 -3.04 -7.79 1.26
C SER A 283 -3.85 -7.45 2.51
N LEU A 284 -3.21 -7.33 3.68
CA LEU A 284 -3.86 -6.86 4.90
C LEU A 284 -4.25 -5.38 4.81
N GLN A 285 -3.34 -4.54 4.33
CA GLN A 285 -3.62 -3.12 4.08
C GLN A 285 -4.80 -2.96 3.12
N GLY A 286 -4.80 -3.70 2.00
CA GLY A 286 -5.89 -3.69 1.03
C GLY A 286 -7.22 -4.14 1.65
N TYR A 287 -7.22 -5.22 2.42
CA TYR A 287 -8.43 -5.73 3.09
C TYR A 287 -9.01 -4.71 4.07
N ILE A 288 -8.18 -4.15 4.95
CA ILE A 288 -8.64 -3.19 5.98
C ILE A 288 -9.11 -1.88 5.34
N THR A 289 -8.34 -1.29 4.40
CA THR A 289 -8.68 -0.01 3.77
C THR A 289 -9.91 -0.10 2.85
N SER A 290 -10.17 -1.27 2.26
CA SER A 290 -11.39 -1.51 1.49
C SER A 290 -12.64 -1.59 2.36
N LYS A 291 -12.51 -2.15 3.58
CA LYS A 291 -13.61 -2.38 4.51
C LYS A 291 -13.89 -1.16 5.38
N TYR A 292 -12.85 -0.46 5.85
CA TYR A 292 -12.93 0.65 6.80
C TYR A 292 -12.37 1.94 6.21
N SER A 293 -13.21 2.93 5.97
CA SER A 293 -12.85 4.21 5.32
C SER A 293 -11.94 5.11 6.17
N ASN A 294 -11.91 4.91 7.49
CA ASN A 294 -11.06 5.64 8.44
C ASN A 294 -9.65 5.07 8.58
N PHE A 295 -9.30 4.02 7.80
CA PHE A 295 -7.97 3.46 7.74
C PHE A 295 -7.25 3.88 6.47
N THR A 296 -5.96 4.14 6.62
CA THR A 296 -4.98 4.28 5.54
C THR A 296 -3.93 3.19 5.68
N SER A 297 -3.18 2.90 4.63
CA SER A 297 -2.16 1.83 4.66
C SER A 297 -1.06 2.10 5.70
N ASP A 298 -0.67 3.36 5.91
CA ASP A 298 0.29 3.74 6.95
C ASP A 298 -0.29 3.52 8.35
N LYS A 299 -1.59 3.81 8.56
CA LYS A 299 -2.26 3.52 9.83
C LYS A 299 -2.31 2.01 10.10
N VAL A 300 -2.63 1.18 9.10
CA VAL A 300 -2.61 -0.28 9.24
C VAL A 300 -1.22 -0.77 9.62
N LEU A 301 -0.17 -0.28 8.96
CA LEU A 301 1.22 -0.65 9.29
C LEU A 301 1.57 -0.29 10.74
N ASN A 302 1.22 0.90 11.19
CA ASN A 302 1.48 1.35 12.57
C ASN A 302 0.74 0.47 13.60
N VAL A 303 -0.50 0.10 13.33
CA VAL A 303 -1.27 -0.81 14.19
C VAL A 303 -0.66 -2.21 14.21
N CYS A 304 -0.25 -2.74 13.05
CA CYS A 304 0.46 -4.02 12.99
C CYS A 304 1.77 -3.98 13.77
N GLN A 305 2.50 -2.87 13.69
CA GLN A 305 3.74 -2.70 14.45
C GLN A 305 3.47 -2.72 15.96
N SER A 306 2.41 -2.05 16.42
CA SER A 306 1.99 -2.09 17.83
C SER A 306 1.62 -3.50 18.29
N LEU A 307 0.87 -4.25 17.48
CA LEU A 307 0.50 -5.64 17.76
C LEU A 307 1.72 -6.57 17.80
N TYR A 308 2.69 -6.38 16.90
CA TYR A 308 3.93 -7.13 16.87
C TYR A 308 4.80 -6.86 18.11
N GLU A 309 4.86 -5.62 18.58
CA GLU A 309 5.62 -5.23 19.75
C GLU A 309 4.96 -5.65 21.08
N GLY A 310 3.63 -5.76 21.13
CA GLY A 310 2.86 -6.30 22.27
C GLY A 310 2.99 -5.52 23.57
N ASN A 311 3.45 -4.28 23.56
CA ASN A 311 3.58 -3.38 24.72
C ASN A 311 4.36 -3.99 25.93
N GLY A 312 5.36 -4.82 25.65
CA GLY A 312 6.21 -5.47 26.67
C GLY A 312 5.61 -6.74 27.27
N LYS A 313 4.56 -7.30 26.68
CA LYS A 313 3.92 -8.57 27.09
C LYS A 313 4.19 -9.72 26.10
N GLY A 314 4.97 -9.48 25.06
CA GLY A 314 5.16 -10.35 23.92
C GLY A 314 4.30 -9.92 22.72
N GLY A 315 4.75 -10.25 21.50
CA GLY A 315 4.04 -9.91 20.28
C GLY A 315 2.76 -10.71 20.10
N TYR A 316 1.70 -10.07 19.68
CA TYR A 316 0.40 -10.71 19.41
C TYR A 316 0.28 -11.25 17.99
N ILE A 317 1.13 -10.74 17.08
CA ILE A 317 1.23 -11.20 15.69
C ILE A 317 2.70 -11.44 15.33
N THR A 318 2.94 -12.19 14.25
CA THR A 318 4.26 -12.35 13.63
C THR A 318 4.72 -11.06 12.99
N TYR A 319 5.99 -10.97 12.55
CA TYR A 319 6.57 -9.79 11.93
C TYR A 319 5.74 -9.30 10.74
N PRO A 320 5.26 -8.03 10.77
CA PRO A 320 4.25 -7.59 9.83
C PRO A 320 4.79 -7.14 8.46
N ARG A 321 6.09 -6.80 8.35
CA ARG A 321 6.67 -6.28 7.09
C ARG A 321 7.09 -7.41 6.16
N THR A 322 6.12 -8.19 5.72
CA THR A 322 6.31 -9.34 4.84
C THR A 322 5.48 -9.23 3.57
N ASP A 323 6.02 -9.71 2.46
CA ASP A 323 5.31 -9.89 1.19
C ASP A 323 4.80 -11.34 1.01
N SER A 324 5.15 -12.28 1.93
CA SER A 324 4.71 -13.66 1.89
C SER A 324 3.26 -13.83 2.35
N ILE A 325 2.57 -14.77 1.71
CA ILE A 325 1.23 -15.25 2.08
C ILE A 325 1.26 -16.72 2.51
N PHE A 326 2.49 -17.27 2.73
CA PHE A 326 2.75 -18.63 3.16
C PHE A 326 3.54 -18.64 4.47
N LEU A 327 3.45 -19.74 5.19
CA LEU A 327 4.26 -20.02 6.36
C LEU A 327 5.42 -20.96 6.01
N GLU A 328 6.54 -20.81 6.70
CA GLU A 328 7.58 -21.81 6.71
C GLU A 328 7.06 -23.11 7.35
N GLU A 329 7.50 -24.25 6.83
CA GLU A 329 7.09 -25.55 7.33
C GLU A 329 7.52 -25.81 8.78
N SER A 330 8.57 -25.14 9.22
CA SER A 330 9.08 -25.15 10.61
C SER A 330 8.08 -24.54 11.61
N LEU A 331 7.19 -23.67 11.17
CA LEU A 331 6.19 -23.00 12.00
C LEU A 331 4.93 -23.84 12.25
N ALA A 332 4.82 -25.05 11.67
CA ALA A 332 3.59 -25.85 11.74
C ALA A 332 3.16 -26.17 13.20
N SER A 333 4.11 -26.54 14.07
CA SER A 333 3.82 -26.84 15.47
C SER A 333 3.28 -25.61 16.22
N LYS A 334 3.91 -24.45 16.03
CA LYS A 334 3.44 -23.20 16.63
C LYS A 334 2.09 -22.75 16.11
N ALA A 335 1.88 -22.87 14.81
CA ALA A 335 0.58 -22.55 14.18
C ALA A 335 -0.52 -23.44 14.75
N SER A 336 -0.25 -24.75 14.99
CA SER A 336 -1.20 -25.65 15.65
C SER A 336 -1.53 -25.18 17.06
N GLN A 337 -0.52 -24.89 17.88
CA GLN A 337 -0.71 -24.39 19.25
C GLN A 337 -1.51 -23.07 19.29
N THR A 338 -1.22 -22.18 18.37
CA THR A 338 -1.95 -20.91 18.23
C THR A 338 -3.41 -21.15 17.86
N LEU A 339 -3.64 -22.05 16.89
CA LEU A 339 -5.00 -22.42 16.45
C LEU A 339 -5.80 -23.03 17.58
N ASP A 340 -5.19 -23.94 18.37
CA ASP A 340 -5.84 -24.60 19.50
C ASP A 340 -6.31 -23.61 20.57
N LYS A 341 -5.58 -22.52 20.78
CA LYS A 341 -6.01 -21.44 21.69
C LYS A 341 -7.10 -20.55 21.10
N LEU A 342 -7.02 -20.25 19.79
CA LEU A 342 -7.93 -19.33 19.14
C LEU A 342 -9.30 -19.94 18.83
N LYS A 343 -9.40 -21.25 18.67
CA LYS A 343 -10.66 -21.93 18.32
C LYS A 343 -11.63 -22.10 19.50
N VAL A 344 -11.11 -22.03 20.72
CA VAL A 344 -11.91 -22.26 21.93
C VAL A 344 -13.07 -21.28 22.03
N GLY A 345 -14.29 -21.80 22.13
CA GLY A 345 -15.51 -21.00 22.26
C GLY A 345 -16.06 -20.42 20.97
N LEU A 346 -15.48 -20.77 19.81
CA LEU A 346 -16.09 -20.42 18.51
C LEU A 346 -17.23 -21.38 18.19
N GLU A 347 -18.35 -20.86 17.64
CA GLU A 347 -19.53 -21.66 17.26
C GLU A 347 -19.21 -22.81 16.29
N TYR A 348 -18.16 -22.63 15.49
CA TYR A 348 -17.67 -23.59 14.49
C TYR A 348 -16.37 -24.30 14.92
N GLU A 349 -16.04 -24.33 16.22
CA GLU A 349 -14.82 -24.93 16.78
C GLU A 349 -14.59 -26.38 16.31
N ASN A 350 -15.65 -27.17 16.28
CA ASN A 350 -15.63 -28.59 15.86
C ASN A 350 -15.26 -28.81 14.40
N LYS A 351 -15.42 -27.78 13.55
CA LYS A 351 -15.05 -27.78 12.11
C LYS A 351 -13.61 -27.38 11.85
N ILE A 352 -12.95 -26.74 12.81
CA ILE A 352 -11.57 -26.29 12.67
C ILE A 352 -10.63 -27.48 12.86
N LYS A 353 -9.86 -27.80 11.79
CA LYS A 353 -8.89 -28.91 11.82
C LYS A 353 -7.53 -28.45 11.33
N PHE A 354 -6.52 -28.56 12.20
CA PHE A 354 -5.16 -28.29 11.77
C PHE A 354 -4.71 -29.28 10.71
N SER A 355 -4.14 -28.76 9.63
CA SER A 355 -3.51 -29.57 8.56
C SER A 355 -2.31 -28.84 7.98
N LYS A 356 -1.17 -29.55 7.86
CA LYS A 356 0.04 -29.02 7.23
C LYS A 356 -0.03 -29.19 5.73
N THR A 357 -0.78 -28.33 5.06
CA THR A 357 -0.94 -28.35 3.59
C THR A 357 0.02 -27.38 2.90
N LYS A 358 0.44 -27.67 1.67
CA LYS A 358 1.23 -26.76 0.81
C LYS A 358 0.48 -25.47 0.48
N ARG A 359 -0.82 -25.42 0.72
CA ARG A 359 -1.63 -24.21 0.59
C ARG A 359 -1.26 -23.16 1.64
N VAL A 360 -0.88 -23.57 2.84
CA VAL A 360 -0.54 -22.72 3.99
C VAL A 360 0.96 -22.76 4.27
N PHE A 361 1.58 -23.94 4.25
CA PHE A 361 2.97 -24.15 4.61
C PHE A 361 3.80 -24.51 3.37
N ASP A 362 4.55 -23.56 2.87
CA ASP A 362 5.43 -23.74 1.71
C ASP A 362 6.68 -22.87 1.86
N SER A 363 7.73 -23.45 2.45
CA SER A 363 9.01 -22.77 2.69
C SER A 363 9.69 -22.28 1.40
N SER A 364 9.41 -22.91 0.25
CA SER A 364 9.99 -22.50 -1.05
C SER A 364 9.43 -21.15 -1.54
N LYS A 365 8.28 -20.71 -1.00
CA LYS A 365 7.59 -19.46 -1.32
C LYS A 365 7.73 -18.39 -0.23
N VAL A 366 8.56 -18.64 0.76
CA VAL A 366 8.92 -17.68 1.81
C VAL A 366 10.33 -17.16 1.52
N ASP A 367 10.48 -15.86 1.30
CA ASP A 367 11.80 -15.26 1.01
C ASP A 367 12.57 -14.93 2.30
N SER A 368 12.02 -14.06 3.15
CA SER A 368 12.66 -13.63 4.40
C SER A 368 11.77 -13.80 5.62
N HIS A 369 10.48 -13.62 5.47
CA HIS A 369 9.49 -13.70 6.54
C HIS A 369 8.24 -14.43 6.08
N SER A 370 7.67 -15.21 6.98
CA SER A 370 6.37 -15.86 6.78
C SER A 370 5.22 -14.85 6.76
N ALA A 371 4.04 -15.30 6.35
CA ALA A 371 2.81 -14.52 6.39
C ALA A 371 2.48 -14.02 7.80
N ILE A 372 1.65 -12.98 7.89
CA ILE A 372 1.18 -12.41 9.14
C ILE A 372 0.12 -13.33 9.75
N ILE A 373 0.40 -13.85 10.94
CA ILE A 373 -0.53 -14.68 11.72
C ILE A 373 -0.54 -14.25 13.20
N PRO A 374 -1.56 -14.61 13.98
CA PRO A 374 -1.51 -14.43 15.42
C PRO A 374 -0.42 -15.30 16.03
N THR A 375 0.14 -14.86 17.16
CA THR A 375 0.97 -15.70 18.02
C THR A 375 0.08 -16.43 19.05
N TYR A 376 0.66 -17.35 19.81
CA TYR A 376 -0.05 -18.03 20.91
C TYR A 376 -0.32 -17.11 22.11
N ILE A 377 0.18 -15.88 22.10
CA ILE A 377 -0.07 -14.86 23.13
C ILE A 377 -1.35 -14.12 22.78
N ILE A 378 -2.44 -14.45 23.48
CA ILE A 378 -3.74 -13.83 23.23
C ILE A 378 -3.81 -12.48 23.95
N PRO A 379 -4.13 -11.38 23.24
CA PRO A 379 -4.30 -10.08 23.87
C PRO A 379 -5.52 -10.04 24.80
N LYS A 380 -5.34 -9.48 26.01
CA LYS A 380 -6.44 -9.29 26.97
C LYS A 380 -7.22 -7.98 26.74
N SER A 381 -6.56 -6.99 26.17
CA SER A 381 -7.15 -5.68 25.87
C SER A 381 -6.40 -5.04 24.73
N LEU A 382 -7.13 -4.59 23.74
CA LEU A 382 -6.65 -3.87 22.55
C LEU A 382 -7.45 -2.58 22.40
N SER A 383 -6.86 -1.57 21.77
CA SER A 383 -7.59 -0.42 21.27
C SER A 383 -8.55 -0.85 20.16
N LYS A 384 -9.55 -0.02 19.82
CA LYS A 384 -10.51 -0.32 18.74
C LYS A 384 -9.81 -0.62 17.41
N ASP A 385 -8.79 0.15 17.05
CA ASP A 385 -8.05 -0.04 15.81
C ASP A 385 -7.22 -1.32 15.83
N GLU A 386 -6.56 -1.62 16.95
CA GLU A 386 -5.80 -2.87 17.13
C GLU A 386 -6.71 -4.09 17.10
N GLN A 387 -7.89 -4.00 17.72
CA GLN A 387 -8.87 -5.09 17.71
C GLN A 387 -9.33 -5.41 16.30
N LEU A 388 -9.68 -4.38 15.49
CA LEU A 388 -10.12 -4.56 14.10
C LEU A 388 -9.05 -5.26 13.25
N VAL A 389 -7.79 -4.84 13.37
CA VAL A 389 -6.69 -5.42 12.61
C VAL A 389 -6.35 -6.82 13.11
N TYR A 390 -6.32 -7.03 14.44
CA TYR A 390 -6.06 -8.33 15.03
C TYR A 390 -7.14 -9.35 14.66
N ASP A 391 -8.42 -8.97 14.74
CA ASP A 391 -9.52 -9.85 14.35
C ASP A 391 -9.45 -10.23 12.87
N ALA A 392 -9.13 -9.30 11.99
CA ALA A 392 -8.95 -9.62 10.57
C ALA A 392 -7.84 -10.67 10.35
N ILE A 393 -6.71 -10.54 11.07
CA ILE A 393 -5.58 -11.48 11.00
C ILE A 393 -6.00 -12.84 11.59
N LYS A 394 -6.64 -12.84 12.76
CA LYS A 394 -7.14 -14.03 13.45
C LYS A 394 -8.14 -14.80 12.57
N ASP A 395 -9.14 -14.10 12.07
CA ASP A 395 -10.20 -14.71 11.24
C ASP A 395 -9.62 -15.30 9.95
N ARG A 396 -8.67 -14.60 9.31
CA ARG A 396 -7.97 -15.12 8.13
C ARG A 396 -7.15 -16.37 8.45
N PHE A 397 -6.49 -16.40 9.59
CA PHE A 397 -5.73 -17.55 10.04
C PHE A 397 -6.64 -18.74 10.32
N VAL A 398 -7.70 -18.56 11.11
CA VAL A 398 -8.68 -19.61 11.45
C VAL A 398 -9.35 -20.14 10.19
N ALA A 399 -9.77 -19.27 9.27
CA ALA A 399 -10.42 -19.64 8.02
C ALA A 399 -9.60 -20.61 7.17
N ASN A 400 -8.26 -20.52 7.21
CA ASN A 400 -7.38 -21.42 6.47
C ASN A 400 -7.32 -22.85 7.03
N PHE A 401 -7.90 -23.10 8.21
CA PHE A 401 -8.05 -24.41 8.84
C PHE A 401 -9.51 -24.87 8.92
N MET A 402 -10.42 -24.15 8.28
CA MET A 402 -11.80 -24.55 8.07
C MET A 402 -11.93 -25.38 6.77
N PRO A 403 -12.97 -26.19 6.65
CA PRO A 403 -13.33 -26.81 5.36
C PRO A 403 -13.54 -25.75 4.28
N PRO A 404 -13.33 -26.08 3.01
CA PRO A 404 -13.71 -25.17 1.91
C PRO A 404 -15.22 -24.97 1.87
N ALA A 405 -15.67 -23.86 1.32
CA ALA A 405 -17.05 -23.68 0.92
C ALA A 405 -17.34 -24.59 -0.29
N GLU A 406 -18.48 -25.27 -0.29
CA GLU A 406 -18.87 -26.18 -1.36
C GLU A 406 -20.08 -25.63 -2.10
N TYR A 407 -19.96 -25.60 -3.42
CA TYR A 407 -20.98 -25.09 -4.31
C TYR A 407 -21.42 -26.17 -5.30
N GLU A 408 -22.71 -26.24 -5.52
CA GLU A 408 -23.30 -26.94 -6.65
C GLU A 408 -23.42 -25.96 -7.80
N ASN A 409 -22.76 -26.25 -8.91
CA ASN A 409 -22.84 -25.46 -10.13
C ASN A 409 -23.68 -26.26 -11.14
N THR A 410 -24.78 -25.68 -11.61
CA THR A 410 -25.64 -26.25 -12.61
C THR A 410 -25.46 -25.50 -13.91
N GLU A 411 -25.22 -26.22 -14.99
CA GLU A 411 -25.23 -25.70 -16.36
C GLU A 411 -26.36 -26.40 -17.13
N ILE A 412 -27.24 -25.62 -17.75
CA ILE A 412 -28.32 -26.10 -18.62
C ILE A 412 -28.03 -25.59 -20.03
N LYS A 413 -28.10 -26.49 -21.02
CA LYS A 413 -28.04 -26.14 -22.43
C LYS A 413 -29.43 -26.37 -23.02
N THR A 414 -30.08 -25.29 -23.44
CA THR A 414 -31.36 -25.29 -24.13
C THR A 414 -31.12 -25.04 -25.60
N GLU A 415 -31.70 -25.85 -26.46
CA GLU A 415 -31.66 -25.66 -27.92
C GLU A 415 -33.01 -25.24 -28.44
N VAL A 416 -33.03 -24.23 -29.31
CA VAL A 416 -34.17 -23.78 -30.07
C VAL A 416 -33.71 -23.59 -31.51
N ASP A 417 -34.28 -24.31 -32.48
CA ASP A 417 -33.90 -24.20 -33.91
C ASP A 417 -32.40 -24.22 -34.18
N ASN A 418 -31.66 -25.19 -33.62
CA ASN A 418 -30.19 -25.34 -33.67
C ASN A 418 -29.41 -24.18 -32.98
N CYS A 419 -30.07 -23.28 -32.27
CA CYS A 419 -29.46 -22.25 -31.45
C CYS A 419 -29.33 -22.70 -30.00
N THR A 420 -28.11 -22.73 -29.46
CA THR A 420 -27.84 -23.19 -28.11
C THR A 420 -27.81 -22.01 -27.13
N PHE A 421 -28.55 -22.11 -26.04
CA PHE A 421 -28.57 -21.17 -24.92
C PHE A 421 -27.98 -21.82 -23.67
N LEU A 422 -26.99 -21.15 -23.06
CA LEU A 422 -26.33 -21.63 -21.83
C LEU A 422 -26.84 -20.85 -20.62
N THR A 423 -27.39 -21.60 -19.65
CA THR A 423 -27.78 -21.07 -18.34
C THR A 423 -26.86 -21.63 -17.26
N LYS A 424 -26.47 -20.78 -16.33
CA LYS A 424 -25.61 -21.17 -15.21
C LYS A 424 -26.24 -20.76 -13.89
N GLY A 425 -26.28 -21.71 -12.95
CA GLY A 425 -26.67 -21.48 -11.58
C GLY A 425 -25.58 -21.91 -10.61
N LYS A 426 -25.52 -21.25 -9.46
CA LYS A 426 -24.54 -21.57 -8.38
C LYS A 426 -25.27 -21.53 -7.05
N VAL A 427 -25.23 -22.64 -6.32
CA VAL A 427 -25.91 -22.81 -5.03
C VAL A 427 -24.88 -23.21 -3.97
N LEU A 428 -24.84 -22.50 -2.86
CA LEU A 428 -23.99 -22.81 -1.72
C LEU A 428 -24.61 -24.01 -0.96
N LYS A 429 -23.87 -25.13 -0.89
CA LYS A 429 -24.26 -26.34 -0.15
C LYS A 429 -23.65 -26.40 1.25
N SER A 430 -22.41 -25.92 1.40
CA SER A 430 -21.72 -25.88 2.69
C SER A 430 -20.95 -24.56 2.81
N LYS A 431 -21.18 -23.83 3.91
CA LYS A 431 -20.50 -22.53 4.15
C LYS A 431 -19.00 -22.68 4.34
N GLY A 432 -18.54 -23.78 4.94
CA GLY A 432 -17.13 -23.97 5.23
C GLY A 432 -16.50 -22.73 5.91
N TYR A 433 -15.39 -22.22 5.35
CA TYR A 433 -14.69 -21.05 5.89
C TYR A 433 -15.51 -19.74 5.87
N LEU A 434 -16.59 -19.66 5.09
CA LEU A 434 -17.45 -18.45 5.07
C LEU A 434 -18.15 -18.21 6.41
N GLU A 435 -18.28 -19.24 7.27
CA GLU A 435 -18.80 -19.09 8.63
C GLU A 435 -17.96 -18.13 9.46
N VAL A 436 -16.63 -18.16 9.29
CA VAL A 436 -15.69 -17.26 10.00
C VAL A 436 -15.96 -15.78 9.70
N TYR A 437 -16.42 -15.50 8.48
CA TYR A 437 -16.69 -14.13 8.03
C TYR A 437 -18.15 -13.72 8.17
N ASN A 438 -19.01 -14.61 8.65
CA ASN A 438 -20.46 -14.42 8.71
C ASN A 438 -21.04 -13.90 7.39
N LYS A 439 -20.56 -14.48 6.28
CA LYS A 439 -20.91 -14.04 4.94
C LYS A 439 -22.11 -14.82 4.43
N GLU A 440 -23.15 -14.08 4.04
CA GLU A 440 -24.27 -14.64 3.29
C GLU A 440 -23.98 -14.56 1.78
N GLU A 441 -24.30 -15.65 1.08
CA GLU A 441 -24.17 -15.72 -0.37
C GLU A 441 -25.56 -15.85 -1.00
N LYS A 442 -25.77 -15.19 -2.14
CA LYS A 442 -26.97 -15.37 -2.93
C LYS A 442 -26.87 -16.68 -3.70
N ASN A 443 -27.93 -17.48 -3.62
CA ASN A 443 -28.06 -18.68 -4.40
C ASN A 443 -28.77 -18.36 -5.71
N ASP A 444 -28.17 -18.71 -6.83
CA ASP A 444 -28.83 -18.68 -8.15
C ASP A 444 -29.49 -20.04 -8.39
N LEU A 445 -30.72 -20.16 -7.85
CA LEU A 445 -31.52 -21.37 -8.00
C LEU A 445 -32.10 -21.45 -9.43
N LEU A 446 -31.90 -22.58 -10.07
CA LEU A 446 -32.49 -22.87 -11.37
C LEU A 446 -33.64 -23.87 -11.20
N PRO A 447 -34.67 -23.84 -12.09
CA PRO A 447 -35.74 -24.81 -12.05
C PRO A 447 -35.21 -26.22 -12.30
N LEU A 448 -35.93 -27.19 -11.78
CA LEU A 448 -35.60 -28.60 -11.99
C LEU A 448 -36.01 -28.98 -13.44
N VAL A 449 -35.00 -29.28 -14.25
CA VAL A 449 -35.18 -29.77 -15.62
C VAL A 449 -34.33 -31.01 -15.83
N ASN A 450 -34.68 -31.85 -16.78
CA ASN A 450 -33.91 -33.00 -17.20
C ASN A 450 -33.52 -32.86 -18.67
N LYS A 451 -32.56 -33.68 -19.08
CA LYS A 451 -32.23 -33.81 -20.50
C LYS A 451 -33.49 -34.29 -21.26
N ASP A 452 -33.65 -33.75 -22.46
CA ASP A 452 -34.74 -34.00 -23.37
C ASP A 452 -36.10 -33.37 -22.96
N ASP A 453 -36.20 -32.70 -21.81
CA ASP A 453 -37.38 -31.90 -21.45
C ASP A 453 -37.66 -30.83 -22.51
N VAL A 454 -38.94 -30.61 -22.80
CA VAL A 454 -39.41 -29.50 -23.65
C VAL A 454 -39.73 -28.30 -22.77
N VAL A 455 -39.35 -27.13 -23.20
CA VAL A 455 -39.60 -25.86 -22.50
C VAL A 455 -40.21 -24.85 -23.45
N ASP A 456 -41.12 -24.02 -22.95
CA ASP A 456 -41.70 -22.94 -23.74
C ASP A 456 -40.66 -21.81 -23.91
N VAL A 457 -40.59 -21.22 -25.09
CA VAL A 457 -39.82 -20.03 -25.38
C VAL A 457 -40.71 -18.81 -25.12
N LEU A 458 -40.45 -18.09 -24.03
CA LEU A 458 -41.24 -16.91 -23.68
C LEU A 458 -40.77 -15.68 -24.46
N GLU A 459 -39.48 -15.51 -24.60
CA GLU A 459 -38.88 -14.35 -25.28
C GLU A 459 -37.45 -14.66 -25.70
N ILE A 460 -37.05 -14.20 -26.89
CA ILE A 460 -35.64 -14.14 -27.30
C ILE A 460 -35.34 -12.72 -27.76
N LYS A 461 -34.37 -12.06 -27.15
CA LYS A 461 -34.07 -10.67 -27.42
C LYS A 461 -32.58 -10.36 -27.40
N PRO A 462 -32.16 -9.32 -28.15
CA PRO A 462 -30.82 -8.83 -28.07
C PRO A 462 -30.64 -7.97 -26.80
N LEU A 463 -29.52 -8.16 -26.12
CA LEU A 463 -29.05 -7.29 -25.01
C LEU A 463 -27.93 -6.41 -25.48
N THR A 464 -28.20 -5.11 -25.53
CA THR A 464 -27.14 -4.11 -25.83
C THR A 464 -26.25 -3.91 -24.60
N LYS A 465 -24.95 -4.06 -24.78
CA LYS A 465 -23.94 -3.85 -23.75
C LYS A 465 -22.81 -2.97 -24.28
N GLN A 466 -22.09 -2.38 -23.35
CA GLN A 466 -20.90 -1.58 -23.66
C GLN A 466 -19.74 -2.07 -22.80
N THR A 467 -18.53 -2.03 -23.38
CA THR A 467 -17.31 -2.18 -22.61
C THR A 467 -17.17 -1.02 -21.64
N THR A 468 -16.58 -1.28 -20.48
CA THR A 468 -16.35 -0.26 -19.44
C THR A 468 -14.86 -0.01 -19.26
N PRO A 469 -14.45 1.24 -18.93
CA PRO A 469 -13.07 1.54 -18.66
C PRO A 469 -12.59 0.79 -17.39
N PRO A 470 -11.28 0.61 -17.23
CA PRO A 470 -10.75 0.09 -15.98
C PRO A 470 -11.10 1.04 -14.83
N LYS A 471 -11.22 0.48 -13.62
CA LYS A 471 -11.49 1.30 -12.43
C LYS A 471 -10.25 2.10 -12.02
N PRO A 472 -10.41 3.32 -11.49
CA PRO A 472 -9.31 4.07 -10.89
C PRO A 472 -8.62 3.25 -9.79
N TYR A 473 -7.35 3.49 -9.56
CA TYR A 473 -6.65 2.83 -8.46
C TYR A 473 -7.25 3.21 -7.11
N THR A 474 -7.51 2.20 -6.30
CA THR A 474 -7.72 2.32 -4.86
C THR A 474 -6.39 2.10 -4.13
N GLU A 475 -6.37 2.30 -2.81
CA GLU A 475 -5.18 2.03 -1.99
C GLU A 475 -4.72 0.56 -2.14
N ASP A 476 -5.66 -0.39 -2.07
CA ASP A 476 -5.41 -1.82 -2.29
C ASP A 476 -4.82 -2.11 -3.68
N THR A 477 -5.49 -1.63 -4.73
CA THR A 477 -5.05 -1.95 -6.11
C THR A 477 -3.75 -1.24 -6.48
N LEU A 478 -3.48 -0.06 -5.93
CA LEU A 478 -2.22 0.65 -6.15
C LEU A 478 -1.05 -0.03 -5.42
N LEU A 479 -1.24 -0.47 -4.17
CA LEU A 479 -0.24 -1.26 -3.44
C LEU A 479 0.09 -2.57 -4.16
N LYS A 480 -0.92 -3.27 -4.70
CA LYS A 480 -0.73 -4.47 -5.52
C LYS A 480 0.03 -4.16 -6.82
N ALA A 481 -0.31 -3.06 -7.49
CA ALA A 481 0.42 -2.62 -8.68
C ALA A 481 1.88 -2.28 -8.38
N MET A 482 2.18 -1.64 -7.24
CA MET A 482 3.55 -1.40 -6.80
C MET A 482 4.29 -2.72 -6.50
N LYS A 483 3.65 -3.66 -5.80
CA LYS A 483 4.23 -4.99 -5.51
C LYS A 483 4.59 -5.75 -6.79
N ASN A 484 3.74 -5.67 -7.80
CA ASN A 484 3.85 -6.46 -9.03
C ASN A 484 4.45 -5.65 -10.20
N CYS A 485 5.02 -4.48 -9.95
CA CYS A 485 5.54 -3.58 -11.01
C CYS A 485 4.54 -3.36 -12.16
N GLY A 486 3.26 -3.10 -11.81
CA GLY A 486 2.19 -2.88 -12.78
C GLY A 486 1.69 -4.13 -13.53
N LYS A 487 2.30 -5.31 -13.31
CA LYS A 487 1.89 -6.54 -13.98
C LYS A 487 0.67 -7.16 -13.28
N ASN A 488 -0.26 -7.68 -14.06
CA ASN A 488 -1.38 -8.48 -13.57
C ASN A 488 -0.88 -9.90 -13.26
N VAL A 489 -0.36 -10.09 -12.04
CA VAL A 489 0.08 -11.40 -11.55
C VAL A 489 -0.94 -11.88 -10.53
N PRO A 490 -1.42 -13.14 -10.61
CA PRO A 490 -2.27 -13.73 -9.59
C PRO A 490 -1.60 -13.64 -8.20
N GLU A 491 -2.36 -13.36 -7.16
CA GLU A 491 -1.83 -13.19 -5.79
C GLU A 491 -1.07 -14.45 -5.30
N GLU A 492 -1.38 -15.59 -5.89
CA GLU A 492 -0.76 -16.89 -5.59
C GLU A 492 0.60 -17.10 -6.25
N ASP A 493 0.94 -16.29 -7.27
CA ASP A 493 2.18 -16.44 -8.05
C ASP A 493 3.26 -15.47 -7.56
N THR A 494 3.66 -15.65 -6.30
CA THR A 494 4.65 -14.78 -5.63
C THR A 494 6.09 -15.02 -6.11
N THR A 495 6.34 -16.09 -6.88
CA THR A 495 7.68 -16.50 -7.28
C THR A 495 8.21 -15.75 -8.49
N VAL A 496 7.34 -15.23 -9.35
CA VAL A 496 7.70 -14.60 -10.64
C VAL A 496 8.47 -13.29 -10.47
N LEU A 497 8.32 -12.62 -9.31
CA LEU A 497 8.86 -11.30 -9.08
C LEU A 497 9.65 -11.15 -7.77
N SER A 498 10.24 -12.25 -7.25
CA SER A 498 11.06 -12.19 -6.01
C SER A 498 12.14 -11.11 -6.14
N GLY A 499 12.05 -10.10 -5.28
CA GLY A 499 12.95 -8.94 -5.28
C GLY A 499 12.67 -7.89 -6.36
N TYR A 500 11.65 -8.05 -7.20
CA TYR A 500 11.32 -7.14 -8.30
C TYR A 500 10.02 -6.38 -7.97
N SER A 501 10.11 -5.21 -7.35
CA SER A 501 8.95 -4.43 -6.92
C SER A 501 9.25 -2.93 -6.83
N ILE A 502 8.19 -2.10 -6.83
CA ILE A 502 8.30 -0.67 -6.53
C ILE A 502 8.19 -0.49 -5.02
N GLY A 503 9.33 -0.24 -4.38
CA GLY A 503 9.43 -0.16 -2.92
C GLY A 503 9.27 -1.53 -2.23
N THR A 504 9.46 -1.54 -0.91
CA THR A 504 9.29 -2.73 -0.07
C THR A 504 7.95 -2.67 0.66
N SER A 505 7.51 -3.79 1.24
CA SER A 505 6.34 -3.83 2.13
C SER A 505 6.37 -2.73 3.20
N ALA A 506 7.55 -2.44 3.75
CA ALA A 506 7.74 -1.41 4.76
C ALA A 506 7.51 0.03 4.24
N THR A 507 7.81 0.31 2.98
CA THR A 507 7.89 1.69 2.46
C THR A 507 6.74 2.10 1.55
N ARG A 508 5.99 1.15 0.98
CA ARG A 508 4.91 1.44 0.01
C ARG A 508 3.85 2.38 0.58
N ALA A 509 3.42 2.16 1.83
CA ALA A 509 2.41 3.00 2.50
C ALA A 509 2.87 4.46 2.64
N ASP A 510 4.13 4.67 3.04
CA ASP A 510 4.72 6.01 3.17
C ASP A 510 4.83 6.71 1.81
N VAL A 511 5.10 5.96 0.73
CA VAL A 511 5.10 6.52 -0.63
C VAL A 511 3.72 7.01 -1.03
N LEU A 512 2.64 6.24 -0.80
CA LEU A 512 1.27 6.66 -1.08
C LEU A 512 0.90 7.94 -0.33
N LYS A 513 1.28 8.03 0.94
CA LYS A 513 1.12 9.22 1.75
C LYS A 513 1.92 10.40 1.17
N LYS A 514 3.18 10.17 0.81
CA LYS A 514 4.08 11.21 0.29
C LYS A 514 3.60 11.78 -1.03
N ILE A 515 3.21 10.96 -2.02
CA ILE A 515 2.75 11.45 -3.33
C ILE A 515 1.46 12.29 -3.22
N SER A 516 0.62 11.99 -2.21
CA SER A 516 -0.57 12.80 -1.90
C SER A 516 -0.20 14.12 -1.21
N GLN A 517 0.74 14.10 -0.24
CA GLN A 517 1.19 15.28 0.48
C GLN A 517 1.90 16.29 -0.41
N VAL A 518 2.73 15.83 -1.36
CA VAL A 518 3.41 16.71 -2.31
C VAL A 518 2.49 17.21 -3.42
N GLY A 519 1.30 16.62 -3.53
CA GLY A 519 0.26 17.03 -4.46
C GLY A 519 0.39 16.49 -5.88
N TYR A 520 1.13 15.40 -6.10
CA TYR A 520 1.17 14.73 -7.41
C TYR A 520 -0.08 13.93 -7.70
N VAL A 521 -0.69 13.36 -6.66
CA VAL A 521 -1.97 12.68 -6.74
C VAL A 521 -2.92 13.21 -5.69
N LYS A 522 -4.22 13.08 -5.93
CA LYS A 522 -5.28 13.38 -4.96
C LYS A 522 -6.10 12.13 -4.69
N LYS A 523 -6.56 11.98 -3.45
CA LYS A 523 -7.50 10.91 -3.05
C LYS A 523 -8.92 11.48 -3.05
N LYS A 524 -9.83 10.89 -3.83
CA LYS A 524 -11.25 11.21 -3.87
C LYS A 524 -12.03 9.97 -3.41
N GLY A 525 -12.59 10.02 -2.21
CA GLY A 525 -13.16 8.82 -1.59
C GLY A 525 -12.10 7.73 -1.40
N LYS A 526 -12.30 6.56 -2.00
CA LYS A 526 -11.36 5.44 -1.94
C LYS A 526 -10.36 5.41 -3.12
N SER A 527 -10.51 6.28 -4.12
CA SER A 527 -9.74 6.25 -5.37
C SER A 527 -8.67 7.34 -5.41
N TYR A 528 -7.57 7.03 -6.09
CA TYR A 528 -6.51 7.98 -6.44
C TYR A 528 -6.72 8.51 -7.85
N SER A 529 -6.37 9.78 -8.07
CA SER A 529 -6.33 10.42 -9.38
C SER A 529 -5.11 11.30 -9.49
N ILE A 530 -4.58 11.43 -10.71
CA ILE A 530 -3.47 12.34 -11.00
C ILE A 530 -3.93 13.80 -10.84
N THR A 531 -3.04 14.69 -10.43
CA THR A 531 -3.25 16.14 -10.44
C THR A 531 -2.55 16.74 -11.65
N ASP A 532 -2.85 18.02 -11.98
CA ASP A 532 -2.14 18.72 -13.05
C ASP A 532 -0.64 18.78 -12.79
N LEU A 533 -0.22 18.98 -11.53
CA LEU A 533 1.18 18.93 -11.14
C LEU A 533 1.80 17.54 -11.40
N GLY A 534 1.10 16.48 -11.06
CA GLY A 534 1.56 15.11 -11.31
C GLY A 534 1.60 14.77 -12.79
N LYS A 535 0.59 15.21 -13.55
CA LYS A 535 0.53 15.07 -15.00
C LYS A 535 1.72 15.77 -15.66
N ASN A 536 1.92 17.05 -15.37
CA ASN A 536 3.04 17.83 -15.90
C ASN A 536 4.39 17.20 -15.53
N LEU A 537 4.52 16.66 -14.31
CA LEU A 537 5.74 15.96 -13.88
C LEU A 537 6.04 14.76 -14.78
N VAL A 538 5.04 13.94 -15.11
CA VAL A 538 5.23 12.76 -15.97
C VAL A 538 5.54 13.17 -17.41
N GLU A 539 4.87 14.18 -17.93
CA GLU A 539 4.98 14.62 -19.33
C GLU A 539 6.25 15.41 -19.60
N ILE A 540 6.63 16.32 -18.69
CA ILE A 540 7.71 17.31 -18.91
C ILE A 540 9.07 16.80 -18.40
N PHE A 541 9.13 16.14 -17.22
CA PHE A 541 10.41 15.76 -16.62
C PHE A 541 11.20 14.81 -17.54
N PRO A 542 12.46 15.15 -17.91
CA PRO A 542 13.14 14.48 -19.03
C PRO A 542 13.71 13.10 -18.67
N VAL A 543 13.95 12.80 -17.38
CA VAL A 543 14.56 11.52 -16.94
C VAL A 543 13.47 10.44 -16.87
N LYS A 544 13.14 9.88 -18.04
CA LYS A 544 12.03 8.93 -18.18
C LYS A 544 12.27 7.59 -17.48
N ASP A 545 13.52 7.16 -17.34
CA ASP A 545 13.89 5.93 -16.62
C ASP A 545 13.41 5.92 -15.17
N LEU A 546 13.36 7.08 -14.51
CA LEU A 546 12.85 7.18 -13.14
C LEU A 546 11.34 6.95 -13.02
N PHE A 547 10.59 7.03 -14.11
CA PHE A 547 9.18 6.66 -14.16
C PHE A 547 8.97 5.19 -14.56
N ASP A 548 10.00 4.56 -15.12
CA ASP A 548 9.90 3.19 -15.59
C ASP A 548 9.84 2.22 -14.39
N VAL A 549 8.73 1.49 -14.34
CA VAL A 549 8.50 0.46 -13.31
C VAL A 549 9.47 -0.70 -13.42
N ASP A 550 9.88 -1.06 -14.65
CA ASP A 550 10.83 -2.13 -14.89
C ASP A 550 12.25 -1.70 -14.49
N TYR A 551 12.65 -0.47 -14.74
CA TYR A 551 13.94 0.08 -14.29
C TYR A 551 14.03 0.04 -12.74
N THR A 552 12.98 0.51 -12.06
CA THR A 552 12.91 0.48 -10.59
C THR A 552 12.95 -0.96 -10.06
N GLY A 553 12.23 -1.86 -10.69
CA GLY A 553 12.25 -3.29 -10.36
C GLY A 553 13.65 -3.91 -10.51
N LYS A 554 14.38 -3.56 -11.56
CA LYS A 554 15.79 -4.00 -11.78
C LYS A 554 16.71 -3.47 -10.68
N LEU A 555 16.54 -2.22 -10.24
CA LEU A 555 17.31 -1.66 -9.13
C LEU A 555 17.07 -2.42 -7.82
N GLU A 556 15.81 -2.73 -7.49
CA GLU A 556 15.49 -3.53 -6.29
C GLU A 556 16.02 -4.97 -6.41
N LYS A 557 15.95 -5.56 -7.60
CA LYS A 557 16.53 -6.87 -7.86
C LYS A 557 18.04 -6.87 -7.62
N SER A 558 18.74 -5.85 -8.10
CA SER A 558 20.18 -5.72 -7.89
C SER A 558 20.53 -5.57 -6.40
N LEU A 559 19.71 -4.85 -5.60
CA LEU A 559 19.86 -4.80 -4.15
C LEU A 559 19.64 -6.15 -3.48
N SER A 560 18.66 -6.93 -3.96
CA SER A 560 18.46 -8.32 -3.53
C SER A 560 19.66 -9.22 -3.90
N ASP A 561 20.26 -8.99 -5.06
CA ASP A 561 21.44 -9.76 -5.51
C ASP A 561 22.69 -9.39 -4.69
N ILE A 562 22.84 -8.13 -4.23
CA ILE A 562 23.87 -7.75 -3.25
C ILE A 562 23.66 -8.53 -1.94
N GLN A 563 22.42 -8.59 -1.43
CA GLN A 563 22.10 -9.35 -0.22
C GLN A 563 22.44 -10.85 -0.35
N LYS A 564 22.27 -11.40 -1.55
CA LYS A 564 22.60 -12.79 -1.88
C LYS A 564 24.08 -13.02 -2.25
N GLY A 565 24.91 -11.97 -2.23
CA GLY A 565 26.34 -12.03 -2.61
C GLY A 565 26.58 -12.23 -4.11
N LYS A 566 25.57 -11.99 -4.96
CA LYS A 566 25.65 -12.18 -6.43
C LYS A 566 26.05 -10.92 -7.19
N TYR A 567 26.02 -9.76 -6.52
CA TYR A 567 26.33 -8.46 -7.10
C TYR A 567 27.08 -7.59 -6.07
N THR A 568 27.99 -6.74 -6.53
CA THR A 568 28.80 -5.94 -5.59
C THR A 568 28.22 -4.55 -5.37
N ARG A 569 28.32 -4.04 -4.13
CA ARG A 569 27.96 -2.66 -3.80
C ARG A 569 28.72 -1.65 -4.66
N LYS A 570 30.01 -1.89 -4.95
CA LYS A 570 30.86 -0.98 -5.71
C LYS A 570 30.32 -0.78 -7.13
N GLU A 571 30.07 -1.88 -7.85
CA GLU A 571 29.53 -1.83 -9.21
C GLU A 571 28.17 -1.14 -9.25
N TYR A 572 27.30 -1.48 -8.31
CA TYR A 572 25.97 -0.88 -8.22
C TYR A 572 26.06 0.66 -8.05
N LEU A 573 26.84 1.15 -7.08
CA LEU A 573 26.97 2.58 -6.81
C LEU A 573 27.67 3.31 -7.97
N THR A 574 28.65 2.71 -8.64
CA THR A 574 29.28 3.28 -9.83
C THR A 574 28.24 3.54 -10.92
N ASN A 575 27.35 2.58 -11.18
CA ASN A 575 26.27 2.72 -12.17
C ASN A 575 25.28 3.84 -11.78
N ILE A 576 24.90 3.92 -10.50
CA ILE A 576 24.02 4.99 -10.00
C ILE A 576 24.66 6.37 -10.12
N ILE A 577 25.93 6.49 -9.79
CA ILE A 577 26.67 7.76 -9.89
C ILE A 577 26.76 8.21 -11.36
N SER A 578 27.10 7.30 -12.28
CA SER A 578 27.11 7.58 -13.72
C SER A 578 25.75 8.02 -14.23
N PHE A 579 24.68 7.35 -13.81
CA PHE A 579 23.30 7.71 -14.14
C PHE A 579 22.95 9.13 -13.66
N ILE A 580 23.39 9.51 -12.46
CA ILE A 580 23.15 10.85 -11.90
C ILE A 580 23.87 11.91 -12.72
N TYR A 581 25.18 11.73 -13.03
CA TYR A 581 25.95 12.69 -13.83
C TYR A 581 25.32 12.93 -15.21
N GLN A 582 24.97 11.87 -15.91
CA GLN A 582 24.33 11.95 -17.23
C GLN A 582 22.99 12.69 -17.18
N ASN A 583 22.12 12.30 -16.27
CA ASN A 583 20.77 12.83 -16.23
C ASN A 583 20.65 14.23 -15.61
N VAL A 584 21.51 14.61 -14.68
CA VAL A 584 21.60 16.00 -14.20
C VAL A 584 22.01 16.93 -15.34
N ASN A 585 22.92 16.50 -16.22
CA ASN A 585 23.31 17.30 -17.39
C ASN A 585 22.15 17.42 -18.42
N ILE A 586 21.38 16.35 -18.63
CA ILE A 586 20.15 16.39 -19.46
C ILE A 586 19.19 17.45 -18.89
N ILE A 587 18.89 17.43 -17.58
CA ILE A 587 18.00 18.41 -16.95
C ILE A 587 18.53 19.84 -17.11
N LYS A 588 19.83 20.06 -16.94
CA LYS A 588 20.42 21.41 -17.09
C LYS A 588 20.21 21.98 -18.49
N GLN A 589 20.34 21.15 -19.50
CA GLN A 589 20.20 21.52 -20.91
C GLN A 589 18.76 21.59 -21.42
N ASP A 590 17.82 20.97 -20.68
CA ASP A 590 16.43 20.91 -21.07
C ASP A 590 15.79 22.30 -21.15
N ALA A 591 15.05 22.57 -22.23
CA ALA A 591 14.37 23.85 -22.51
C ALA A 591 12.86 23.81 -22.23
N SER A 592 12.38 22.75 -21.60
CA SER A 592 10.95 22.54 -21.34
C SER A 592 10.36 23.58 -20.36
N LYS A 593 9.02 23.70 -20.41
CA LYS A 593 8.26 24.58 -19.52
C LYS A 593 8.28 24.12 -18.07
N ASN A 594 7.91 25.01 -17.15
CA ASN A 594 7.77 24.68 -15.73
C ASN A 594 6.73 23.56 -15.52
N ILE A 595 7.09 22.58 -14.71
CA ILE A 595 6.19 21.51 -14.25
C ILE A 595 5.13 22.10 -13.33
N ASN A 596 5.55 22.95 -12.39
CA ASN A 596 4.61 23.71 -11.56
C ASN A 596 4.25 25.02 -12.27
N THR A 597 3.02 25.11 -12.73
CA THR A 597 2.49 26.32 -13.43
C THR A 597 2.04 27.41 -12.47
N GLU A 598 1.88 27.12 -11.18
CA GLU A 598 1.49 28.08 -10.15
C GLU A 598 2.71 28.74 -9.53
N ALA A 599 2.72 30.06 -9.37
CA ALA A 599 3.80 30.77 -8.71
C ALA A 599 3.70 30.63 -7.18
N TYR A 600 4.82 30.28 -6.55
CA TYR A 600 4.96 30.22 -5.09
C TYR A 600 6.04 31.19 -4.65
N THR A 601 5.74 31.95 -3.57
CA THR A 601 6.71 32.82 -2.91
C THR A 601 7.16 32.20 -1.59
N PHE A 602 8.45 32.28 -1.31
CA PHE A 602 9.02 31.83 -0.04
C PHE A 602 8.83 32.92 1.02
N ASP A 603 8.11 32.60 2.07
CA ASP A 603 8.02 33.44 3.25
C ASP A 603 9.18 33.15 4.21
N SER A 604 10.11 34.07 4.31
CA SER A 604 11.29 33.96 5.16
C SER A 604 10.98 33.92 6.66
N LYS A 605 9.84 34.48 7.09
CA LYS A 605 9.39 34.47 8.49
C LYS A 605 8.84 33.13 8.92
N THR A 606 8.00 32.52 8.07
CA THR A 606 7.36 31.23 8.35
C THR A 606 8.18 30.06 7.83
N LYS A 607 9.24 30.31 7.06
CA LYS A 607 10.03 29.29 6.33
C LYS A 607 9.17 28.35 5.48
N LYS A 608 8.07 28.86 4.94
CA LYS A 608 7.14 28.10 4.09
C LYS A 608 6.97 28.76 2.73
N PHE A 609 6.75 27.93 1.71
CA PHE A 609 6.31 28.39 0.40
C PHE A 609 4.79 28.56 0.41
N THR A 610 4.31 29.75 0.05
CA THR A 610 2.88 30.08 -0.06
C THR A 610 2.54 30.44 -1.50
N LYS A 611 1.36 30.02 -1.94
CA LYS A 611 0.87 30.33 -3.29
C LYS A 611 0.76 31.84 -3.45
N THR A 612 1.38 32.39 -4.49
CA THR A 612 1.28 33.83 -4.80
C THR A 612 -0.15 34.12 -5.25
N LYS A 613 -0.88 34.95 -4.49
CA LYS A 613 -2.18 35.43 -4.95
C LYS A 613 -1.96 36.35 -6.13
N GLU A 614 -2.51 36.02 -7.31
CA GLU A 614 -2.53 36.93 -8.45
C GLU A 614 -3.24 38.22 -8.03
N LYS A 615 -2.52 39.34 -8.06
CA LYS A 615 -3.15 40.66 -8.03
C LYS A 615 -3.91 40.77 -9.34
N LYS A 616 -5.25 40.74 -9.29
CA LYS A 616 -6.08 41.18 -10.41
C LYS A 616 -5.62 42.59 -10.77
N GLN A 617 -4.95 42.74 -11.89
CA GLN A 617 -4.69 44.06 -12.47
C GLN A 617 -6.05 44.68 -12.76
N LYS A 618 -6.41 45.71 -11.99
CA LYS A 618 -7.45 46.67 -12.38
C LYS A 618 -6.94 47.30 -13.66
N LYS A 619 -7.62 47.07 -14.79
CA LYS A 619 -7.49 47.90 -15.95
C LYS A 619 -7.89 49.33 -15.55
N ASP A 620 -6.92 50.23 -15.57
CA ASP A 620 -7.17 51.66 -15.52
C ASP A 620 -7.95 52.06 -16.78
N VAL A 621 -9.20 52.39 -16.62
CA VAL A 621 -9.95 53.20 -17.56
C VAL A 621 -9.98 54.61 -16.95
N THR A 622 -9.17 55.46 -17.54
CA THR A 622 -9.22 56.93 -17.34
C THR A 622 -10.56 57.48 -17.85
N ASN A 623 -11.23 58.25 -16.99
CA ASN A 623 -11.65 59.62 -17.25
C ASN A 623 -12.57 60.14 -16.15
N ALA A 624 -12.08 61.17 -15.54
CA ALA A 624 -12.61 62.56 -15.39
C ALA A 624 -14.13 62.68 -15.17
N GLU A 625 -14.49 63.13 -14.01
CA GLU A 625 -15.04 64.45 -13.65
C GLU A 625 -15.61 64.47 -12.23
N LYS A 626 -14.96 65.33 -11.45
CA LYS A 626 -15.40 66.37 -10.58
C LYS A 626 -16.47 66.12 -9.49
N GLU A 627 -15.97 66.36 -8.28
CA GLU A 627 -16.46 67.26 -7.24
C GLU A 627 -17.90 67.12 -6.78
N VAL A 628 -18.09 66.93 -5.48
CA VAL A 628 -18.24 67.98 -4.46
C VAL A 628 -18.30 67.37 -3.05
N ALA A 629 -17.68 68.11 -2.14
CA ALA A 629 -17.46 67.90 -0.74
C ALA A 629 -18.74 67.75 0.14
N ILE A 630 -18.60 67.21 1.30
CA ILE A 630 -18.77 67.77 2.65
C ILE A 630 -19.12 66.73 3.73
N SER A 631 -18.18 66.59 4.57
CA SER A 631 -18.17 66.53 6.06
C SER A 631 -19.18 65.71 6.88
N LYS A 632 -18.54 65.04 7.84
CA LYS A 632 -18.90 64.88 9.29
C LYS A 632 -19.79 63.70 9.70
N ASP A 633 -19.23 62.96 10.44
CA ASP A 633 -19.21 62.61 11.88
C ASP A 633 -19.68 61.20 12.23
N SER A 634 -18.76 60.57 12.90
CA SER A 634 -18.89 59.58 13.99
C SER A 634 -20.24 58.87 14.23
N ASN A 635 -20.30 57.52 14.08
CA ASN A 635 -20.50 56.69 15.27
C ASN A 635 -20.58 55.20 14.93
N ASN A 636 -19.96 54.42 15.76
CA ASN A 636 -20.06 52.98 15.90
C ASN A 636 -21.42 52.39 15.59
N LYS A 637 -21.49 51.44 14.66
CA LYS A 637 -22.40 50.28 14.76
C LYS A 637 -21.87 49.14 13.86
N LYS A 638 -21.86 47.95 14.46
CA LYS A 638 -21.56 46.67 13.83
C LYS A 638 -22.30 46.53 12.49
N GLU A 639 -21.57 46.42 11.39
CA GLU A 639 -22.16 46.07 10.09
C GLU A 639 -22.44 44.56 10.03
N VAL A 640 -23.71 44.27 9.83
CA VAL A 640 -24.22 42.98 9.35
C VAL A 640 -23.86 42.91 7.86
N LYS A 641 -23.09 41.92 7.46
CA LYS A 641 -22.81 41.65 6.04
C LYS A 641 -24.10 41.23 5.34
N ASN A 642 -24.43 41.91 4.28
CA ASN A 642 -25.53 41.59 3.38
C ASN A 642 -25.33 40.26 2.68
N ASP A 643 -26.39 39.43 2.70
CA ASP A 643 -26.45 38.05 2.16
C ASP A 643 -26.62 37.96 0.61
N ASP A 644 -26.34 39.01 -0.13
CA ASP A 644 -26.69 39.11 -1.56
C ASP A 644 -25.56 38.72 -2.55
N GLU A 645 -24.44 38.16 -2.08
CA GLU A 645 -23.28 37.83 -2.96
C GLU A 645 -23.18 36.37 -3.41
N ASN A 646 -24.03 35.47 -2.92
CA ASN A 646 -23.95 34.05 -3.33
C ASN A 646 -25.07 33.70 -4.34
N PRO A 647 -24.75 33.23 -5.56
CA PRO A 647 -25.76 32.85 -6.53
C PRO A 647 -26.58 31.65 -6.04
N SER A 648 -27.88 31.68 -6.28
CA SER A 648 -28.78 30.56 -5.96
C SER A 648 -28.44 29.35 -6.79
N LEU A 649 -28.28 28.20 -6.11
CA LEU A 649 -28.03 26.89 -6.75
C LEU A 649 -29.32 26.16 -7.15
N GLY A 650 -30.49 26.75 -6.85
CA GLY A 650 -31.80 26.19 -7.15
C GLY A 650 -32.81 26.40 -6.03
N LYS A 651 -33.98 25.84 -6.21
CA LYS A 651 -35.08 25.98 -5.23
C LYS A 651 -35.12 24.79 -4.25
N CYS A 652 -35.33 25.10 -3.00
CA CYS A 652 -35.51 24.10 -1.94
C CYS A 652 -36.78 23.26 -2.17
N PRO A 653 -36.71 21.95 -2.20
CA PRO A 653 -37.88 21.08 -2.46
C PRO A 653 -38.93 21.14 -1.37
N VAL A 654 -38.60 21.65 -0.19
CA VAL A 654 -39.53 21.75 0.98
C VAL A 654 -40.26 23.08 1.02
N CYS A 655 -39.57 24.20 0.80
CA CYS A 655 -40.18 25.54 1.02
C CYS A 655 -40.03 26.46 -0.20
N GLN A 656 -39.47 26.02 -1.33
CA GLN A 656 -39.23 26.79 -2.55
C GLN A 656 -38.34 28.03 -2.38
N GLY A 657 -37.68 28.21 -1.23
CA GLY A 657 -36.66 29.23 -1.00
C GLY A 657 -35.36 28.90 -1.74
N ASP A 658 -34.51 29.93 -1.98
CA ASP A 658 -33.22 29.71 -2.64
C ASP A 658 -32.27 28.92 -1.76
N VAL A 659 -31.57 27.96 -2.40
CA VAL A 659 -30.47 27.21 -1.79
C VAL A 659 -29.18 27.91 -2.15
N LEU A 660 -28.43 28.31 -1.14
CA LEU A 660 -27.14 28.99 -1.27
C LEU A 660 -25.99 28.11 -0.80
N GLU A 661 -24.84 28.29 -1.42
CA GLU A 661 -23.60 27.58 -1.04
C GLU A 661 -22.81 28.39 -0.01
N PHE A 662 -22.35 27.73 1.03
CA PHE A 662 -21.49 28.27 2.09
C PHE A 662 -20.23 27.40 2.24
N ASP A 663 -19.19 27.94 2.86
CA ASP A 663 -17.90 27.24 3.07
C ASP A 663 -17.99 25.83 3.73
N LYS A 664 -19.10 25.52 4.40
CA LYS A 664 -19.32 24.25 5.12
C LYS A 664 -20.48 23.42 4.56
N GLY A 665 -21.10 23.82 3.43
CA GLY A 665 -22.20 23.10 2.80
C GLY A 665 -23.26 24.00 2.19
N PHE A 666 -24.43 23.43 1.92
CA PHE A 666 -25.56 24.14 1.30
C PHE A 666 -26.66 24.40 2.32
N ALA A 667 -27.28 25.55 2.28
CA ALA A 667 -28.40 25.88 3.14
C ALA A 667 -29.51 26.61 2.38
N CYS A 668 -30.77 26.39 2.78
CA CYS A 668 -31.91 27.11 2.24
C CYS A 668 -32.06 28.47 2.94
N LYS A 669 -32.26 29.53 2.18
CA LYS A 669 -32.43 30.90 2.68
C LYS A 669 -33.56 31.05 3.72
N ASN A 670 -34.56 30.17 3.66
CA ASN A 670 -35.73 30.21 4.57
C ASN A 670 -35.58 29.30 5.81
N HIS A 671 -34.50 28.52 5.90
CA HIS A 671 -34.21 27.68 7.07
C HIS A 671 -33.05 28.26 7.85
N LYS A 672 -33.34 28.78 9.04
CA LYS A 672 -32.33 29.32 9.97
C LYS A 672 -31.79 28.30 10.96
N GLU A 673 -32.16 27.03 10.84
CA GLU A 673 -31.68 25.96 11.71
C GLU A 673 -31.22 24.74 10.91
#